data_dbad5ee9559c964cb08a0a8b8f49e302
#
_entry.id   dbad5ee9559c964cb08a0a8b8f49e302
#
_cell.length_a   1.000
_cell.length_b   1.000
_cell.length_c   1.000
_cell.angle_alpha   90.00
_cell.angle_beta   90.00
_cell.angle_gamma   90.00
#
_symmetry.space_group_name_H-M   'P 1'
#
loop_
_entity.id
_entity.type
_entity.pdbx_description
1 polymer ?
#
loop_
_entity_poly.entity_id
_entity_poly.type
_entity_poly.pdbx_seq_one_letter_code
_entity_poly.pdbx_strand_id
1 'polypeptide(L)'
;MKQGFIKVAAATPDIRVADVPFNTKQICSAIEEAQNNQAKIVVFPELCVTGYTCGDLFTQDVLLQAAKQALLEITEFTREKDMLVFVGVPLVVDAKLYNVVAALCRGEILGLTTKTFLPNYGEFYEMRQFTAGPDVPGEILFNGKKVPFGPGLLFQASSMEELIVSAEICEDVWSPIPPSIRAAMEGATVIVNCSASDETIGKDSYRRELIKGQSARLIAGYIYANAGEGESTTDLVFGGHNLIAENGSILAEAKRFENQIIYTELDIKRIVGERRKNTTFTMAKEKVLPRISFPLDVCEIKLTREFPKKPFVPQDEKERALRCEEILTIQAMGLKKRLLHTHANTAVVGISGGLDSTLALIVTAKAFDMIGKDKKEILAITMPCFGTTDRTYRNACKMAEQLGATLREVKIADSVSLHFQDIGHDPKDHSVTYENAQARERTQVLMDIANATNGMVIGTGDMSELALGWATYNGDHMSMYGVNASVPKTLVRHLVKYAADVTADPKLQEVLYDVLDTPVSPELLPPKDGDIAQKTEDLVGPYELHDFYLYFMLRFGYEPGKIYRLAVQTFEGVYEKETILKWLTTFCRRFFNQQFKRSCLPDGPKIGTVALSPRGDWRMPSDACAQVWMRDLEKISL
;
A
#
# COMPACT_ATOMS: atom_id res chain seq x y z
N MET A 1 -4.51 18.63 -5.71
CA MET A 1 -4.76 17.53 -6.66
C MET A 1 -3.52 17.13 -7.47
N LYS A 2 -2.38 17.80 -7.22
CA LYS A 2 -1.09 17.44 -7.83
C LYS A 2 -0.75 15.96 -7.54
N GLN A 3 -0.28 15.23 -8.54
CA GLN A 3 0.08 13.82 -8.48
C GLN A 3 -1.07 12.84 -8.11
N GLY A 4 -2.32 13.27 -8.24
CA GLY A 4 -3.50 12.43 -8.06
C GLY A 4 -4.10 12.39 -6.66
N PHE A 5 -3.55 13.12 -5.69
CA PHE A 5 -4.13 13.21 -4.35
C PHE A 5 -5.24 14.25 -4.30
N ILE A 6 -6.37 13.89 -3.69
CA ILE A 6 -7.46 14.81 -3.34
C ILE A 6 -7.78 14.69 -1.85
N LYS A 7 -8.01 15.81 -1.19
CA LYS A 7 -8.45 15.81 0.21
C LYS A 7 -9.96 15.71 0.26
N VAL A 8 -10.46 14.82 1.11
CA VAL A 8 -11.88 14.53 1.25
C VAL A 8 -12.29 14.59 2.72
N ALA A 9 -13.56 14.84 2.97
CA ALA A 9 -14.15 14.92 4.29
C ALA A 9 -15.45 14.12 4.39
N ALA A 10 -15.66 13.46 5.53
CA ALA A 10 -16.95 12.94 5.97
C ALA A 10 -17.35 13.69 7.25
N ALA A 11 -18.49 14.35 7.22
CA ALA A 11 -18.94 15.29 8.24
C ALA A 11 -20.22 14.81 8.93
N THR A 12 -20.24 14.81 10.25
CA THR A 12 -21.46 14.68 11.04
C THR A 12 -21.70 16.02 11.74
N PRO A 13 -22.59 16.89 11.20
CA PRO A 13 -22.94 18.14 11.85
C PRO A 13 -23.85 17.92 13.07
N ASP A 14 -23.88 18.88 13.97
CA ASP A 14 -24.94 18.93 14.97
C ASP A 14 -26.27 19.18 14.26
N ILE A 15 -27.30 18.42 14.62
CA ILE A 15 -28.62 18.61 14.07
C ILE A 15 -29.67 18.66 15.17
N ARG A 16 -30.88 19.10 14.81
CA ARG A 16 -32.11 18.98 15.58
C ARG A 16 -33.22 18.48 14.66
N VAL A 17 -33.90 17.47 15.10
CA VAL A 17 -35.00 16.86 14.32
C VAL A 17 -36.06 17.92 13.95
N ALA A 18 -36.33 18.06 12.65
CA ALA A 18 -37.25 19.02 12.05
C ALA A 18 -36.89 20.51 12.21
N ASP A 19 -35.74 20.87 12.81
CA ASP A 19 -35.25 22.25 12.89
C ASP A 19 -34.37 22.59 11.68
N VAL A 20 -35.00 22.71 10.52
CA VAL A 20 -34.32 22.94 9.24
C VAL A 20 -33.41 24.18 9.26
N PRO A 21 -33.79 25.35 9.82
CA PRO A 21 -32.93 26.51 9.89
C PRO A 21 -31.65 26.27 10.71
N PHE A 22 -31.74 25.56 11.84
CA PHE A 22 -30.58 25.20 12.65
C PHE A 22 -29.66 24.26 11.86
N ASN A 23 -30.21 23.20 11.27
CA ASN A 23 -29.46 22.19 10.54
C ASN A 23 -28.73 22.82 9.31
N THR A 24 -29.41 23.71 8.57
CA THR A 24 -28.82 24.45 7.46
C THR A 24 -27.59 25.24 7.90
N LYS A 25 -27.68 25.95 9.02
CA LYS A 25 -26.55 26.71 9.56
C LYS A 25 -25.38 25.82 9.93
N GLN A 26 -25.61 24.65 10.55
CA GLN A 26 -24.57 23.70 10.94
C GLN A 26 -23.92 23.08 9.69
N ILE A 27 -24.69 22.72 8.67
CA ILE A 27 -24.17 22.20 7.40
C ILE A 27 -23.27 23.26 6.73
N CYS A 28 -23.72 24.52 6.64
CA CYS A 28 -22.91 25.60 6.08
C CYS A 28 -21.62 25.83 6.88
N SER A 29 -21.67 25.78 8.20
CA SER A 29 -20.47 25.87 9.06
C SER A 29 -19.48 24.73 8.79
N ALA A 30 -19.96 23.51 8.62
CA ALA A 30 -19.12 22.36 8.31
C ALA A 30 -18.53 22.44 6.88
N ILE A 31 -19.25 22.99 5.91
CA ILE A 31 -18.73 23.28 4.56
C ILE A 31 -17.59 24.31 4.64
N GLU A 32 -17.74 25.37 5.42
CA GLU A 32 -16.69 26.38 5.63
C GLU A 32 -15.44 25.77 6.27
N GLU A 33 -15.63 24.94 7.31
CA GLU A 33 -14.52 24.24 7.97
C GLU A 33 -13.81 23.29 6.98
N ALA A 34 -14.57 22.53 6.17
CA ALA A 34 -14.02 21.65 5.16
C ALA A 34 -13.20 22.41 4.10
N GLN A 35 -13.65 23.59 3.69
CA GLN A 35 -12.89 24.46 2.78
C GLN A 35 -11.59 24.96 3.41
N ASN A 36 -11.63 25.41 4.65
CA ASN A 36 -10.45 25.86 5.38
C ASN A 36 -9.40 24.74 5.54
N ASN A 37 -9.88 23.49 5.61
CA ASN A 37 -9.03 22.29 5.57
C ASN A 37 -8.67 21.81 4.16
N GLN A 38 -9.01 22.58 3.11
CA GLN A 38 -8.71 22.28 1.70
C GLN A 38 -9.37 20.98 1.19
N ALA A 39 -10.48 20.54 1.76
CA ALA A 39 -11.24 19.42 1.25
C ALA A 39 -11.86 19.76 -0.10
N LYS A 40 -11.83 18.81 -1.03
CA LYS A 40 -12.41 18.93 -2.39
C LYS A 40 -13.72 18.17 -2.54
N ILE A 41 -13.99 17.25 -1.61
CA ILE A 41 -15.24 16.53 -1.49
C ILE A 41 -15.63 16.55 -0.01
N VAL A 42 -16.86 16.93 0.28
CA VAL A 42 -17.43 16.78 1.63
C VAL A 42 -18.77 16.07 1.53
N VAL A 43 -18.98 15.10 2.44
CA VAL A 43 -20.15 14.23 2.46
C VAL A 43 -20.84 14.38 3.81
N PHE A 44 -22.13 14.63 3.77
CA PHE A 44 -23.01 14.75 4.93
C PHE A 44 -23.91 13.54 5.07
N PRO A 45 -24.53 13.31 6.25
CA PRO A 45 -25.43 12.20 6.49
C PRO A 45 -26.71 12.26 5.64
N GLU A 46 -27.38 11.13 5.55
CA GLU A 46 -28.70 10.95 4.99
C GLU A 46 -29.72 11.87 5.69
N LEU A 47 -30.55 12.56 4.90
CA LEU A 47 -31.62 13.46 5.37
C LEU A 47 -31.18 14.51 6.42
N CYS A 48 -29.87 14.86 6.48
CA CYS A 48 -29.31 15.74 7.51
C CYS A 48 -29.91 17.16 7.51
N VAL A 49 -30.57 17.58 6.44
CA VAL A 49 -31.28 18.88 6.39
C VAL A 49 -32.48 18.91 7.34
N THR A 50 -33.18 17.80 7.50
CA THR A 50 -34.35 17.67 8.37
C THR A 50 -34.09 16.91 9.66
N GLY A 51 -33.08 16.04 9.65
CA GLY A 51 -32.92 14.86 10.48
C GLY A 51 -33.61 13.65 9.83
N TYR A 52 -33.00 12.48 10.01
CA TYR A 52 -33.54 11.20 9.51
C TYR A 52 -34.80 10.77 10.28
N THR A 53 -34.84 11.03 11.57
CA THR A 53 -35.82 10.53 12.49
C THR A 53 -37.13 11.38 12.59
N CYS A 54 -37.45 12.14 11.53
CA CYS A 54 -38.67 12.97 11.47
C CYS A 54 -39.96 12.15 11.42
N GLY A 55 -39.92 10.86 11.05
CA GLY A 55 -41.09 9.99 10.99
C GLY A 55 -42.23 10.56 10.16
N ASP A 56 -43.47 10.56 10.69
CA ASP A 56 -44.64 11.06 9.95
C ASP A 56 -44.65 12.58 9.74
N LEU A 57 -43.71 13.36 10.31
CA LEU A 57 -43.51 14.76 9.96
C LEU A 57 -43.13 14.94 8.48
N PHE A 58 -42.56 13.93 7.84
CA PHE A 58 -42.32 13.92 6.38
C PHE A 58 -43.61 14.00 5.56
N THR A 59 -44.78 13.87 6.13
CA THR A 59 -46.06 14.10 5.46
C THR A 59 -46.52 15.57 5.53
N GLN A 60 -45.76 16.44 6.23
CA GLN A 60 -46.11 17.84 6.44
C GLN A 60 -45.45 18.75 5.39
N ASP A 61 -46.26 19.43 4.58
CA ASP A 61 -45.76 20.33 3.52
C ASP A 61 -44.84 21.43 4.07
N VAL A 62 -45.08 21.93 5.26
CA VAL A 62 -44.26 22.97 5.87
C VAL A 62 -42.80 22.50 6.05
N LEU A 63 -42.57 21.24 6.45
CA LEU A 63 -41.25 20.65 6.61
C LEU A 63 -40.59 20.46 5.24
N LEU A 64 -41.33 19.94 4.26
CA LEU A 64 -40.81 19.66 2.92
C LEU A 64 -40.45 20.94 2.15
N GLN A 65 -41.28 22.00 2.30
CA GLN A 65 -40.97 23.31 1.72
C GLN A 65 -39.76 23.97 2.40
N ALA A 66 -39.62 23.86 3.72
CA ALA A 66 -38.46 24.33 4.44
C ALA A 66 -37.19 23.57 3.99
N ALA A 67 -37.25 22.27 3.82
CA ALA A 67 -36.11 21.45 3.33
C ALA A 67 -35.68 21.85 1.89
N LYS A 68 -36.67 22.09 1.02
CA LYS A 68 -36.41 22.59 -0.35
C LYS A 68 -35.71 23.95 -0.34
N GLN A 69 -36.18 24.87 0.52
CA GLN A 69 -35.58 26.21 0.65
C GLN A 69 -34.16 26.11 1.21
N ALA A 70 -33.94 25.29 2.22
CA ALA A 70 -32.63 25.02 2.79
C ALA A 70 -31.63 24.48 1.76
N LEU A 71 -32.08 23.55 0.90
CA LEU A 71 -31.23 23.06 -0.20
C LEU A 71 -30.77 24.19 -1.12
N LEU A 72 -31.65 25.15 -1.45
CA LEU A 72 -31.28 26.33 -2.26
C LEU A 72 -30.29 27.25 -1.53
N GLU A 73 -30.48 27.45 -0.21
CA GLU A 73 -29.56 28.25 0.63
C GLU A 73 -28.18 27.60 0.73
N ILE A 74 -28.10 26.31 0.96
CA ILE A 74 -26.84 25.56 0.99
C ILE A 74 -26.19 25.59 -0.38
N THR A 75 -26.97 25.43 -1.46
CA THR A 75 -26.44 25.52 -2.84
C THR A 75 -25.80 26.87 -3.09
N GLU A 76 -26.49 27.97 -2.75
CA GLU A 76 -25.96 29.33 -2.90
C GLU A 76 -24.70 29.54 -2.06
N PHE A 77 -24.65 28.99 -0.84
CA PHE A 77 -23.48 29.04 0.04
C PHE A 77 -22.23 28.39 -0.60
N THR A 78 -22.41 27.41 -1.49
CA THR A 78 -21.30 26.76 -2.20
C THR A 78 -20.73 27.59 -3.37
N ARG A 79 -21.31 28.76 -3.72
CA ARG A 79 -20.97 29.56 -4.93
C ARG A 79 -19.49 29.86 -5.06
N GLU A 80 -18.87 30.26 -3.98
CA GLU A 80 -17.43 30.59 -3.94
C GLU A 80 -16.56 29.46 -3.38
N LYS A 81 -17.12 28.26 -3.25
CA LYS A 81 -16.41 27.10 -2.69
C LYS A 81 -15.89 26.19 -3.81
N ASP A 82 -14.61 25.88 -3.77
CA ASP A 82 -13.98 25.00 -4.76
C ASP A 82 -14.02 23.54 -4.26
N MET A 83 -15.24 23.01 -4.15
CA MET A 83 -15.50 21.66 -3.67
C MET A 83 -16.81 21.09 -4.19
N LEU A 84 -16.91 19.76 -4.18
CA LEU A 84 -18.13 19.00 -4.42
C LEU A 84 -18.73 18.61 -3.07
N VAL A 85 -19.99 19.01 -2.83
CA VAL A 85 -20.70 18.81 -1.57
C VAL A 85 -21.87 17.86 -1.78
N PHE A 86 -22.02 16.85 -0.92
CA PHE A 86 -23.14 15.91 -0.93
C PHE A 86 -23.97 16.07 0.33
N VAL A 87 -25.26 16.42 0.17
CA VAL A 87 -26.19 16.72 1.28
C VAL A 87 -27.46 15.90 1.15
N GLY A 88 -27.84 15.19 2.23
CA GLY A 88 -29.08 14.40 2.30
C GLY A 88 -30.31 15.27 2.56
N VAL A 89 -31.36 15.15 1.71
CA VAL A 89 -32.57 15.96 1.77
C VAL A 89 -33.81 15.18 1.32
N PRO A 90 -35.00 15.34 1.96
CA PRO A 90 -36.25 14.82 1.43
C PRO A 90 -36.72 15.71 0.27
N LEU A 91 -37.19 15.10 -0.82
CA LEU A 91 -37.65 15.85 -1.99
C LEU A 91 -38.95 15.29 -2.57
N VAL A 92 -39.93 16.15 -2.80
CA VAL A 92 -41.16 15.80 -3.51
C VAL A 92 -40.99 16.01 -5.02
N VAL A 93 -41.24 14.95 -5.79
CA VAL A 93 -41.24 14.95 -7.25
C VAL A 93 -42.50 14.20 -7.71
N ASP A 94 -43.31 14.79 -8.57
CA ASP A 94 -44.54 14.20 -9.13
C ASP A 94 -45.45 13.57 -8.05
N ALA A 95 -45.70 14.31 -6.97
CA ALA A 95 -46.53 13.94 -5.83
C ALA A 95 -45.98 12.70 -5.05
N LYS A 96 -44.72 12.33 -5.20
CA LYS A 96 -44.04 11.29 -4.45
C LYS A 96 -42.87 11.86 -3.67
N LEU A 97 -42.64 11.34 -2.47
CA LEU A 97 -41.50 11.74 -1.63
C LEU A 97 -40.35 10.81 -1.83
N TYR A 98 -39.16 11.37 -2.09
CA TYR A 98 -37.91 10.64 -2.27
C TYR A 98 -36.87 11.04 -1.21
N ASN A 99 -36.11 10.06 -0.77
CA ASN A 99 -34.88 10.24 -0.02
C ASN A 99 -33.75 10.50 -1.04
N VAL A 100 -33.14 11.68 -0.98
CA VAL A 100 -32.26 12.18 -2.03
C VAL A 100 -30.95 12.70 -1.44
N VAL A 101 -29.87 12.50 -2.17
CA VAL A 101 -28.59 13.19 -1.98
C VAL A 101 -28.36 14.17 -3.11
N ALA A 102 -28.26 15.45 -2.76
CA ALA A 102 -27.93 16.51 -3.70
C ALA A 102 -26.42 16.68 -3.83
N ALA A 103 -25.91 16.66 -5.05
CA ALA A 103 -24.53 17.01 -5.38
C ALA A 103 -24.45 18.48 -5.75
N LEU A 104 -23.73 19.27 -4.97
CA LEU A 104 -23.63 20.73 -5.10
C LEU A 104 -22.19 21.16 -5.42
N CYS A 105 -22.04 22.10 -6.36
CA CYS A 105 -20.76 22.70 -6.68
C CYS A 105 -20.91 24.13 -7.17
N ARG A 106 -20.18 25.05 -6.61
CA ARG A 106 -20.11 26.47 -7.05
C ARG A 106 -21.47 27.11 -7.31
N GLY A 107 -22.43 26.92 -6.41
CA GLY A 107 -23.77 27.52 -6.50
C GLY A 107 -24.73 26.81 -7.47
N GLU A 108 -24.39 25.60 -7.92
CA GLU A 108 -25.21 24.80 -8.80
C GLU A 108 -25.53 23.42 -8.16
N ILE A 109 -26.76 22.95 -8.40
CA ILE A 109 -27.17 21.57 -8.13
C ILE A 109 -26.81 20.76 -9.37
N LEU A 110 -25.79 19.94 -9.27
CA LEU A 110 -25.30 19.11 -10.37
C LEU A 110 -26.21 17.91 -10.66
N GLY A 111 -26.84 17.37 -9.61
CA GLY A 111 -27.71 16.21 -9.70
C GLY A 111 -28.27 15.80 -8.34
N LEU A 112 -29.32 15.01 -8.38
CA LEU A 112 -30.10 14.56 -7.24
C LEU A 112 -30.15 13.03 -7.28
N THR A 113 -29.27 12.38 -6.52
CA THR A 113 -29.19 10.93 -6.45
C THR A 113 -30.28 10.41 -5.49
N THR A 114 -31.10 9.48 -5.94
CA THR A 114 -32.17 8.87 -5.15
C THR A 114 -31.75 7.59 -4.49
N LYS A 115 -32.28 7.31 -3.30
CA LYS A 115 -32.13 6.01 -2.63
C LYS A 115 -32.81 4.92 -3.45
N THR A 116 -32.10 3.82 -3.68
CA THR A 116 -32.58 2.67 -4.48
C THR A 116 -33.28 1.66 -3.60
N PHE A 117 -32.70 1.31 -2.46
CA PHE A 117 -33.22 0.31 -1.53
C PHE A 117 -33.73 0.99 -0.26
N LEU A 118 -35.04 0.88 -0.02
CA LEU A 118 -35.68 1.41 1.19
C LEU A 118 -35.79 0.30 2.23
N PRO A 119 -35.12 0.38 3.38
CA PRO A 119 -35.25 -0.62 4.42
C PRO A 119 -36.66 -0.54 5.04
N ASN A 120 -37.29 -1.71 5.18
CA ASN A 120 -38.63 -1.84 5.75
C ASN A 120 -38.72 -3.13 6.56
N TYR A 121 -37.81 -3.26 7.52
CA TYR A 121 -37.64 -4.40 8.41
C TYR A 121 -37.03 -3.94 9.75
N GLY A 122 -37.25 -4.70 10.82
CA GLY A 122 -36.75 -4.36 12.16
C GLY A 122 -37.20 -2.97 12.61
N GLU A 123 -36.23 -2.14 12.91
CA GLU A 123 -36.39 -0.74 13.32
C GLU A 123 -36.68 0.22 12.15
N PHE A 124 -36.52 -0.21 10.91
CA PHE A 124 -36.67 0.62 9.71
C PHE A 124 -38.06 0.44 9.06
N TYR A 125 -38.67 1.54 8.66
CA TYR A 125 -40.00 1.57 7.99
C TYR A 125 -40.05 2.69 6.92
N GLU A 126 -38.98 2.90 6.16
CA GLU A 126 -38.88 4.00 5.21
C GLU A 126 -39.94 3.95 4.09
N MET A 127 -40.42 2.76 3.72
CA MET A 127 -41.49 2.61 2.72
C MET A 127 -42.81 3.24 3.14
N ARG A 128 -42.97 3.59 4.44
CA ARG A 128 -44.13 4.33 4.93
C ARG A 128 -44.17 5.75 4.39
N GLN A 129 -43.02 6.41 4.25
CA GLN A 129 -42.93 7.81 3.85
C GLN A 129 -42.32 7.98 2.44
N PHE A 130 -41.33 7.19 2.08
CA PHE A 130 -40.52 7.37 0.87
C PHE A 130 -40.89 6.39 -0.24
N THR A 131 -40.63 6.83 -1.46
CA THR A 131 -40.67 6.03 -2.68
C THR A 131 -39.25 5.71 -3.10
N ALA A 132 -38.99 4.47 -3.53
CA ALA A 132 -37.70 4.11 -4.13
C ALA A 132 -37.42 4.92 -5.41
N GLY A 133 -36.15 5.20 -5.68
CA GLY A 133 -35.76 5.91 -6.90
C GLY A 133 -36.22 5.18 -8.18
N PRO A 134 -36.29 5.88 -9.29
CA PRO A 134 -36.63 5.27 -10.57
C PRO A 134 -35.55 4.28 -11.02
N ASP A 135 -35.92 3.25 -11.76
CA ASP A 135 -34.97 2.24 -12.30
C ASP A 135 -33.93 2.86 -13.25
N VAL A 136 -34.32 3.91 -13.96
CA VAL A 136 -33.48 4.62 -14.93
C VAL A 136 -33.43 6.10 -14.54
N PRO A 137 -32.23 6.68 -14.40
CA PRO A 137 -32.09 8.10 -14.11
C PRO A 137 -32.63 8.96 -15.28
N GLY A 138 -33.23 10.09 -14.93
CA GLY A 138 -33.80 11.07 -15.87
C GLY A 138 -33.47 12.50 -15.44
N GLU A 139 -34.34 13.44 -15.84
CA GLU A 139 -34.24 14.84 -15.42
C GLU A 139 -35.57 15.29 -14.81
N ILE A 140 -35.48 16.16 -13.82
CA ILE A 140 -36.65 16.85 -13.24
C ILE A 140 -36.50 18.38 -13.39
N LEU A 141 -37.62 19.07 -13.30
CA LEU A 141 -37.60 20.54 -13.22
C LEU A 141 -37.51 20.94 -11.75
N PHE A 142 -36.34 21.42 -11.31
CA PHE A 142 -36.12 21.90 -9.94
C PHE A 142 -35.77 23.41 -9.97
N ASN A 143 -36.56 24.23 -9.29
CA ASN A 143 -36.39 25.69 -9.26
C ASN A 143 -36.17 26.32 -10.66
N GLY A 144 -36.96 25.90 -11.67
CA GLY A 144 -36.88 26.40 -13.04
C GLY A 144 -35.73 25.88 -13.89
N LYS A 145 -34.87 25.01 -13.34
CA LYS A 145 -33.76 24.38 -14.06
C LYS A 145 -33.99 22.87 -14.20
N LYS A 146 -33.55 22.31 -15.33
CA LYS A 146 -33.46 20.84 -15.48
C LYS A 146 -32.28 20.31 -14.69
N VAL A 147 -32.53 19.33 -13.82
CA VAL A 147 -31.54 18.70 -12.96
C VAL A 147 -31.60 17.18 -13.13
N PRO A 148 -30.47 16.50 -13.35
CA PRO A 148 -30.41 15.04 -13.36
C PRO A 148 -30.95 14.46 -12.04
N PHE A 149 -31.80 13.42 -12.15
CA PHE A 149 -32.51 12.82 -11.03
C PHE A 149 -32.54 11.30 -11.18
N GLY A 150 -32.15 10.56 -10.16
CA GLY A 150 -32.20 9.09 -10.14
C GLY A 150 -30.93 8.47 -9.56
N PRO A 151 -30.84 7.15 -9.52
CA PRO A 151 -29.66 6.44 -9.00
C PRO A 151 -28.48 6.49 -9.98
N GLY A 152 -27.26 6.34 -9.47
CA GLY A 152 -26.09 6.08 -10.30
C GLY A 152 -25.57 7.27 -11.09
N LEU A 153 -25.87 8.53 -10.71
CA LEU A 153 -25.31 9.70 -11.37
C LEU A 153 -23.78 9.73 -11.18
N LEU A 154 -23.04 10.04 -12.26
CA LEU A 154 -21.59 10.14 -12.29
C LEU A 154 -21.15 11.60 -12.38
N PHE A 155 -20.45 12.10 -11.37
CA PHE A 155 -19.92 13.47 -11.33
C PHE A 155 -18.44 13.44 -11.66
N GLN A 156 -18.04 13.99 -12.81
CA GLN A 156 -16.66 13.97 -13.31
C GLN A 156 -16.01 15.34 -13.19
N ALA A 157 -14.87 15.42 -12.52
CA ALA A 157 -14.11 16.66 -12.46
C ALA A 157 -13.48 17.02 -13.81
N SER A 158 -13.69 18.24 -14.30
CA SER A 158 -13.14 18.70 -15.58
C SER A 158 -11.62 18.83 -15.59
N SER A 159 -11.01 19.09 -14.43
CA SER A 159 -9.57 19.27 -14.26
C SER A 159 -8.81 17.98 -13.96
N MET A 160 -9.51 16.89 -13.66
CA MET A 160 -8.96 15.57 -13.36
C MET A 160 -9.95 14.50 -13.84
N GLU A 161 -9.82 14.08 -15.08
CA GLU A 161 -10.76 13.17 -15.74
C GLU A 161 -10.96 11.84 -15.00
N GLU A 162 -9.93 11.38 -14.28
CA GLU A 162 -9.98 10.17 -13.47
C GLU A 162 -10.77 10.33 -12.16
N LEU A 163 -11.06 11.56 -11.74
CA LEU A 163 -11.90 11.81 -10.57
C LEU A 163 -13.36 11.78 -10.99
N ILE A 164 -14.00 10.64 -10.78
CA ILE A 164 -15.42 10.43 -11.05
C ILE A 164 -16.05 9.95 -9.74
N VAL A 165 -17.02 10.72 -9.25
CA VAL A 165 -17.70 10.48 -7.98
C VAL A 165 -19.12 9.98 -8.26
N SER A 166 -19.61 9.01 -7.50
CA SER A 166 -21.00 8.58 -7.50
C SER A 166 -21.52 8.46 -6.09
N ALA A 167 -22.80 8.77 -5.89
CA ALA A 167 -23.44 8.66 -4.58
C ALA A 167 -24.37 7.45 -4.51
N GLU A 168 -24.43 6.85 -3.33
CA GLU A 168 -25.45 5.90 -2.89
C GLU A 168 -25.87 6.24 -1.45
N ILE A 169 -27.01 5.72 -0.99
CA ILE A 169 -27.62 6.17 0.28
C ILE A 169 -27.82 4.98 1.22
N CYS A 170 -27.13 5.02 2.35
CA CYS A 170 -27.30 4.13 3.50
C CYS A 170 -27.50 2.67 3.12
N GLU A 171 -28.75 2.17 3.12
CA GLU A 171 -29.13 0.78 2.81
C GLU A 171 -28.60 0.29 1.46
N ASP A 172 -28.38 1.17 0.52
CA ASP A 172 -27.86 0.79 -0.81
C ASP A 172 -26.59 -0.07 -0.71
N VAL A 173 -25.66 0.26 0.22
CA VAL A 173 -24.42 -0.52 0.39
C VAL A 173 -24.64 -1.88 1.10
N TRP A 174 -25.73 -2.02 1.85
CA TRP A 174 -26.06 -3.27 2.54
C TRP A 174 -26.75 -4.29 1.63
N SER A 175 -27.28 -3.82 0.50
CA SER A 175 -27.93 -4.68 -0.50
C SER A 175 -26.95 -5.66 -1.14
N PRO A 176 -27.42 -6.83 -1.67
CA PRO A 176 -26.56 -7.78 -2.37
C PRO A 176 -25.86 -7.19 -3.60
N ILE A 177 -26.49 -6.24 -4.29
CA ILE A 177 -25.95 -5.56 -5.49
C ILE A 177 -26.08 -4.04 -5.29
N PRO A 178 -25.13 -3.41 -4.56
CA PRO A 178 -25.14 -1.98 -4.36
C PRO A 178 -25.05 -1.19 -5.69
N PRO A 179 -25.70 -0.03 -5.82
CA PRO A 179 -25.61 0.84 -6.99
C PRO A 179 -24.16 1.22 -7.34
N SER A 180 -23.29 1.34 -6.34
CA SER A 180 -21.86 1.62 -6.50
C SER A 180 -21.12 0.60 -7.36
N ILE A 181 -21.58 -0.66 -7.46
CA ILE A 181 -20.99 -1.65 -8.35
C ILE A 181 -21.08 -1.18 -9.81
N ARG A 182 -22.29 -0.81 -10.26
CA ARG A 182 -22.50 -0.33 -11.60
C ARG A 182 -21.75 0.96 -11.86
N ALA A 183 -21.80 1.90 -10.90
CA ALA A 183 -21.09 3.17 -10.99
C ALA A 183 -19.57 2.97 -11.16
N ALA A 184 -18.96 2.06 -10.39
CA ALA A 184 -17.53 1.75 -10.51
C ALA A 184 -17.18 1.07 -11.84
N MET A 185 -18.03 0.17 -12.33
CA MET A 185 -17.86 -0.45 -13.66
C MET A 185 -18.02 0.55 -14.81
N GLU A 186 -18.73 1.65 -14.61
CA GLU A 186 -18.83 2.76 -15.56
C GLU A 186 -17.80 3.88 -15.32
N GLY A 187 -16.90 3.70 -14.34
CA GLY A 187 -15.73 4.54 -14.17
C GLY A 187 -15.66 5.35 -12.88
N ALA A 188 -16.67 5.30 -11.99
CA ALA A 188 -16.56 5.98 -10.69
C ALA A 188 -15.34 5.49 -9.91
N THR A 189 -14.48 6.41 -9.52
CA THR A 189 -13.26 6.13 -8.72
C THR A 189 -13.46 6.46 -7.25
N VAL A 190 -14.49 7.23 -6.93
CA VAL A 190 -14.89 7.56 -5.56
C VAL A 190 -16.38 7.30 -5.42
N ILE A 191 -16.74 6.59 -4.36
CA ILE A 191 -18.14 6.41 -3.94
C ILE A 191 -18.34 7.20 -2.66
N VAL A 192 -19.45 7.91 -2.59
CA VAL A 192 -19.92 8.56 -1.36
C VAL A 192 -21.20 7.91 -0.89
N ASN A 193 -21.32 7.71 0.40
CA ASN A 193 -22.54 7.16 1.03
C ASN A 193 -22.99 8.10 2.14
N CYS A 194 -24.13 8.73 1.93
CA CYS A 194 -24.83 9.51 2.94
C CYS A 194 -25.71 8.57 3.75
N SER A 195 -25.44 8.40 5.04
CA SER A 195 -26.04 7.35 5.85
C SER A 195 -26.68 7.87 7.14
N ALA A 196 -27.71 7.15 7.60
CA ALA A 196 -28.27 7.26 8.92
C ALA A 196 -28.45 5.83 9.50
N SER A 197 -27.31 5.22 9.82
CA SER A 197 -27.25 3.89 10.40
C SER A 197 -27.09 3.99 11.91
N ASP A 198 -28.05 3.43 12.64
CA ASP A 198 -28.07 3.37 14.09
C ASP A 198 -26.93 2.51 14.67
N GLU A 199 -26.77 2.59 15.99
CA GLU A 199 -25.77 1.83 16.72
C GLU A 199 -26.41 0.69 17.50
N THR A 200 -25.99 -0.53 17.21
CA THR A 200 -26.23 -1.73 18.02
C THR A 200 -24.90 -2.41 18.30
N ILE A 201 -24.86 -3.30 19.31
CA ILE A 201 -23.60 -3.97 19.69
C ILE A 201 -23.04 -4.78 18.54
N GLY A 202 -21.80 -4.47 18.13
CA GLY A 202 -21.08 -5.14 17.03
C GLY A 202 -21.39 -4.63 15.63
N LYS A 203 -22.36 -3.73 15.45
CA LYS A 203 -22.69 -3.16 14.13
C LYS A 203 -21.58 -2.27 13.58
N ASP A 204 -20.82 -1.63 14.45
CA ASP A 204 -19.64 -0.84 14.08
C ASP A 204 -18.58 -1.68 13.36
N SER A 205 -18.25 -2.84 13.90
CA SER A 205 -17.28 -3.75 13.29
C SER A 205 -17.79 -4.28 11.95
N TYR A 206 -19.07 -4.65 11.87
CA TYR A 206 -19.68 -5.10 10.63
C TYR A 206 -19.69 -3.98 9.57
N ARG A 207 -20.11 -2.75 9.94
CA ARG A 207 -20.08 -1.57 9.07
C ARG A 207 -18.68 -1.29 8.55
N ARG A 208 -17.69 -1.34 9.42
CA ARG A 208 -16.28 -1.14 9.08
C ARG A 208 -15.79 -2.16 8.05
N GLU A 209 -16.06 -3.45 8.25
CA GLU A 209 -15.66 -4.49 7.30
C GLU A 209 -16.46 -4.41 5.99
N LEU A 210 -17.74 -4.02 6.02
CA LEU A 210 -18.56 -3.79 4.83
C LEU A 210 -17.96 -2.67 3.96
N ILE A 211 -17.68 -1.51 4.52
CA ILE A 211 -17.12 -0.35 3.79
C ILE A 211 -15.72 -0.67 3.26
N LYS A 212 -14.88 -1.28 4.08
CA LYS A 212 -13.55 -1.76 3.69
C LYS A 212 -13.64 -2.77 2.53
N GLY A 213 -14.53 -3.76 2.65
CA GLY A 213 -14.74 -4.79 1.63
C GLY A 213 -15.29 -4.22 0.33
N GLN A 214 -16.25 -3.28 0.38
CA GLN A 214 -16.80 -2.63 -0.81
C GLN A 214 -15.75 -1.76 -1.51
N SER A 215 -14.98 -0.97 -0.76
CA SER A 215 -13.85 -0.21 -1.29
C SER A 215 -12.81 -1.10 -2.00
N ALA A 216 -12.50 -2.27 -1.43
CA ALA A 216 -11.58 -3.25 -2.02
C ALA A 216 -12.13 -3.86 -3.31
N ARG A 217 -13.40 -4.32 -3.28
CA ARG A 217 -14.06 -4.94 -4.44
C ARG A 217 -14.14 -4.01 -5.62
N LEU A 218 -14.45 -2.73 -5.38
CA LEU A 218 -14.59 -1.70 -6.40
C LEU A 218 -13.25 -1.08 -6.81
N ILE A 219 -12.16 -1.35 -6.09
CA ILE A 219 -10.88 -0.64 -6.24
C ILE A 219 -11.17 0.87 -6.29
N ALA A 220 -11.74 1.40 -5.22
CA ALA A 220 -12.25 2.77 -5.17
C ALA A 220 -11.96 3.43 -3.83
N GLY A 221 -11.98 4.77 -3.81
CA GLY A 221 -12.21 5.54 -2.60
C GLY A 221 -13.66 5.40 -2.16
N TYR A 222 -13.91 5.28 -0.85
CA TYR A 222 -15.25 5.19 -0.30
C TYR A 222 -15.37 6.13 0.89
N ILE A 223 -16.30 7.09 0.82
CA ILE A 223 -16.53 8.10 1.85
C ILE A 223 -17.92 7.84 2.44
N TYR A 224 -17.96 7.44 3.68
CA TYR A 224 -19.20 7.11 4.42
C TYR A 224 -19.42 8.15 5.52
N ALA A 225 -20.50 8.90 5.43
CA ALA A 225 -20.89 9.89 6.43
C ALA A 225 -22.17 9.42 7.14
N ASN A 226 -22.11 9.26 8.46
CA ASN A 226 -23.20 8.72 9.26
C ASN A 226 -23.85 9.77 10.16
N ALA A 227 -25.16 9.66 10.36
CA ALA A 227 -25.88 10.44 11.35
C ALA A 227 -25.35 10.22 12.76
N GLY A 228 -25.39 11.24 13.59
CA GLY A 228 -24.85 11.23 14.94
C GLY A 228 -25.81 11.79 15.98
N GLU A 229 -25.25 12.42 17.01
CA GLU A 229 -26.02 13.09 18.06
C GLU A 229 -26.92 14.18 17.45
N GLY A 230 -28.14 14.26 17.95
CA GLY A 230 -29.17 15.18 17.47
C GLY A 230 -30.34 14.51 16.78
N GLU A 231 -30.19 13.28 16.31
CA GLU A 231 -31.32 12.44 15.90
C GLU A 231 -32.18 12.02 17.10
N SER A 232 -33.46 11.68 16.85
CA SER A 232 -34.34 11.22 17.92
C SER A 232 -33.86 9.90 18.50
N THR A 233 -33.93 9.81 19.82
CA THR A 233 -33.58 8.61 20.61
C THR A 233 -34.80 7.85 21.11
N THR A 234 -35.90 7.88 20.36
CA THR A 234 -37.13 7.15 20.76
C THR A 234 -36.82 5.67 20.96
N ASP A 235 -36.24 5.01 19.97
CA ASP A 235 -35.80 3.60 20.03
C ASP A 235 -34.37 3.39 19.56
N LEU A 236 -33.79 4.35 18.86
CA LEU A 236 -32.50 4.24 18.19
C LEU A 236 -31.47 5.25 18.72
N VAL A 237 -30.20 4.91 18.60
CA VAL A 237 -29.08 5.83 18.88
C VAL A 237 -28.20 5.88 17.66
N PHE A 238 -27.76 7.06 17.26
CA PHE A 238 -26.85 7.27 16.12
C PHE A 238 -25.49 7.72 16.63
N GLY A 239 -24.43 7.14 16.07
CA GLY A 239 -23.09 7.26 16.64
C GLY A 239 -22.12 8.14 15.85
N GLY A 240 -22.51 8.74 14.73
CA GLY A 240 -21.58 9.56 13.93
C GLY A 240 -20.37 8.78 13.38
N HIS A 241 -20.51 7.47 13.18
CA HIS A 241 -19.40 6.60 12.76
C HIS A 241 -19.04 6.81 11.29
N ASN A 242 -18.33 7.90 10.99
CA ASN A 242 -17.81 8.21 9.66
C ASN A 242 -16.59 7.35 9.34
N LEU A 243 -16.49 6.93 8.07
CA LEU A 243 -15.38 6.10 7.57
C LEU A 243 -14.92 6.62 6.21
N ILE A 244 -13.60 6.68 6.01
CA ILE A 244 -13.02 6.93 4.69
C ILE A 244 -12.07 5.79 4.36
N ALA A 245 -12.34 5.07 3.25
CA ALA A 245 -11.57 3.93 2.81
C ALA A 245 -11.01 4.13 1.41
N GLU A 246 -9.90 3.46 1.10
CA GLU A 246 -9.29 3.41 -0.22
C GLU A 246 -8.79 2.00 -0.51
N ASN A 247 -9.38 1.37 -1.53
CA ASN A 247 -8.97 0.04 -2.01
C ASN A 247 -8.69 -0.96 -0.87
N GLY A 248 -9.65 -1.10 0.05
CA GLY A 248 -9.59 -2.07 1.14
C GLY A 248 -8.80 -1.63 2.38
N SER A 249 -8.40 -0.38 2.45
CA SER A 249 -7.75 0.19 3.64
C SER A 249 -8.60 1.31 4.23
N ILE A 250 -8.89 1.27 5.52
CA ILE A 250 -9.47 2.41 6.24
C ILE A 250 -8.37 3.45 6.41
N LEU A 251 -8.60 4.67 5.93
CA LEU A 251 -7.66 5.79 6.00
C LEU A 251 -7.99 6.77 7.13
N ALA A 252 -9.29 6.94 7.41
CA ALA A 252 -9.77 7.73 8.54
C ALA A 252 -11.06 7.13 9.09
N GLU A 253 -11.23 7.18 10.38
CA GLU A 253 -12.37 6.64 11.11
C GLU A 253 -12.73 7.59 12.26
N ALA A 254 -14.01 7.97 12.35
CA ALA A 254 -14.51 8.82 13.39
C ALA A 254 -14.64 8.06 14.71
N LYS A 255 -14.42 8.75 15.81
CA LYS A 255 -14.75 8.24 17.12
C LYS A 255 -16.28 8.21 17.26
N ARG A 256 -16.83 7.07 17.63
CA ARG A 256 -18.29 6.92 17.81
C ARG A 256 -18.81 7.76 18.97
N PHE A 257 -20.07 8.18 18.85
CA PHE A 257 -20.82 8.99 19.81
C PHE A 257 -20.27 10.42 19.99
N GLU A 258 -19.59 10.92 18.95
CA GLU A 258 -19.13 12.29 18.86
C GLU A 258 -19.42 12.82 17.45
N ASN A 259 -20.06 13.99 17.34
CA ASN A 259 -20.21 14.67 16.04
C ASN A 259 -18.89 15.29 15.65
N GLN A 260 -18.37 14.94 14.49
CA GLN A 260 -17.06 15.42 14.03
C GLN A 260 -16.93 15.36 12.50
N ILE A 261 -15.94 16.05 12.00
CA ILE A 261 -15.50 15.95 10.60
C ILE A 261 -14.17 15.21 10.57
N ILE A 262 -14.09 14.16 9.79
CA ILE A 262 -12.83 13.45 9.53
C ILE A 262 -12.30 13.78 8.14
N TYR A 263 -10.99 13.83 8.00
CA TYR A 263 -10.28 14.20 6.78
C TYR A 263 -9.21 13.18 6.43
N THR A 264 -9.00 12.97 5.14
CA THR A 264 -7.82 12.27 4.60
C THR A 264 -7.64 12.60 3.13
N GLU A 265 -6.56 12.11 2.53
CA GLU A 265 -6.32 12.22 1.10
C GLU A 265 -6.54 10.87 0.39
N LEU A 266 -7.37 10.86 -0.66
CA LEU A 266 -7.50 9.74 -1.58
C LEU A 266 -6.49 9.90 -2.73
N ASP A 267 -5.90 8.78 -3.15
CA ASP A 267 -4.97 8.73 -4.29
C ASP A 267 -5.66 8.18 -5.54
N ILE A 268 -6.24 9.07 -6.33
CA ILE A 268 -7.02 8.70 -7.53
C ILE A 268 -6.14 8.02 -8.59
N LYS A 269 -4.91 8.48 -8.78
CA LYS A 269 -3.96 7.83 -9.72
C LYS A 269 -3.60 6.41 -9.29
N ARG A 270 -3.49 6.14 -8.00
CA ARG A 270 -3.32 4.78 -7.46
C ARG A 270 -4.52 3.90 -7.79
N ILE A 271 -5.73 4.39 -7.55
CA ILE A 271 -6.98 3.65 -7.84
C ILE A 271 -7.02 3.25 -9.31
N VAL A 272 -6.81 4.20 -10.21
CA VAL A 272 -6.81 3.94 -11.67
C VAL A 272 -5.67 3.01 -12.07
N GLY A 273 -4.48 3.18 -11.48
CA GLY A 273 -3.32 2.31 -11.70
C GLY A 273 -3.59 0.86 -11.29
N GLU A 274 -4.24 0.64 -10.15
CA GLU A 274 -4.61 -0.70 -9.67
C GLU A 274 -5.67 -1.35 -10.58
N ARG A 275 -6.70 -0.60 -11.00
CA ARG A 275 -7.70 -1.10 -11.97
C ARG A 275 -7.07 -1.50 -13.29
N ARG A 276 -6.12 -0.70 -13.80
CA ARG A 276 -5.40 -1.00 -15.06
C ARG A 276 -4.54 -2.29 -14.97
N LYS A 277 -3.97 -2.58 -13.80
CA LYS A 277 -3.22 -3.81 -13.55
C LYS A 277 -4.12 -5.03 -13.35
N ASN A 278 -5.31 -4.83 -12.81
CA ASN A 278 -6.24 -5.90 -12.48
C ASN A 278 -7.12 -6.24 -13.70
N THR A 279 -6.72 -7.28 -14.45
CA THR A 279 -7.42 -7.70 -15.67
C THR A 279 -8.81 -8.29 -15.42
N THR A 280 -9.14 -8.63 -14.18
CA THR A 280 -10.47 -9.12 -13.79
C THR A 280 -11.42 -7.99 -13.36
N PHE A 281 -10.92 -6.76 -13.20
CA PHE A 281 -11.77 -5.60 -13.03
C PHE A 281 -12.34 -5.18 -14.39
N THR A 282 -13.57 -5.62 -14.66
CA THR A 282 -14.23 -5.41 -15.95
C THR A 282 -14.97 -4.07 -15.97
N MET A 283 -14.64 -3.20 -16.92
CA MET A 283 -15.45 -2.03 -17.20
C MET A 283 -16.74 -2.41 -17.91
N ALA A 284 -17.84 -1.69 -17.62
CA ALA A 284 -19.11 -1.90 -18.30
C ALA A 284 -18.97 -1.65 -19.81
N LYS A 285 -19.47 -2.58 -20.63
CA LYS A 285 -19.47 -2.46 -22.10
C LYS A 285 -20.36 -1.32 -22.56
N GLU A 286 -21.52 -1.18 -21.95
CA GLU A 286 -22.47 -0.10 -22.19
C GLU A 286 -22.44 0.88 -21.04
N LYS A 287 -22.24 2.16 -21.36
CA LYS A 287 -22.28 3.25 -20.41
C LYS A 287 -23.66 3.90 -20.51
N VAL A 288 -24.47 3.66 -19.50
CA VAL A 288 -25.86 4.15 -19.45
C VAL A 288 -26.11 5.18 -18.37
N LEU A 289 -25.17 5.30 -17.41
CA LEU A 289 -25.32 6.26 -16.31
C LEU A 289 -25.00 7.68 -16.79
N PRO A 290 -25.82 8.68 -16.44
CA PRO A 290 -25.58 10.07 -16.76
C PRO A 290 -24.25 10.55 -16.19
N ARG A 291 -23.48 11.27 -17.02
CA ARG A 291 -22.19 11.84 -16.63
C ARG A 291 -22.26 13.35 -16.64
N ILE A 292 -22.09 13.93 -15.48
CA ILE A 292 -22.19 15.36 -15.23
C ILE A 292 -20.79 15.91 -14.96
N SER A 293 -20.33 16.86 -15.77
CA SER A 293 -19.04 17.52 -15.55
C SER A 293 -19.17 18.63 -14.52
N PHE A 294 -18.16 18.77 -13.66
CA PHE A 294 -18.09 19.88 -12.71
C PHE A 294 -16.67 20.48 -12.64
N PRO A 295 -16.55 21.79 -12.41
CA PRO A 295 -15.27 22.45 -12.27
C PRO A 295 -14.66 22.20 -10.89
N LEU A 296 -13.33 22.01 -10.86
CA LEU A 296 -12.55 21.89 -9.62
C LEU A 296 -11.14 22.37 -9.90
N ASP A 297 -10.59 23.23 -9.05
CA ASP A 297 -9.24 23.77 -9.27
C ASP A 297 -8.16 22.77 -8.83
N VAL A 298 -7.13 22.64 -9.68
CA VAL A 298 -5.97 21.82 -9.34
C VAL A 298 -5.07 22.62 -8.41
N CYS A 299 -5.00 22.22 -7.16
CA CYS A 299 -4.11 22.82 -6.16
C CYS A 299 -3.17 21.76 -5.57
N GLU A 300 -2.03 22.21 -5.06
CA GLU A 300 -1.20 21.39 -4.21
C GLU A 300 -1.79 21.36 -2.80
N ILE A 301 -2.03 20.17 -2.28
CA ILE A 301 -2.56 19.97 -0.93
C ILE A 301 -1.44 19.47 0.00
N LYS A 302 -1.47 19.90 1.24
CA LYS A 302 -0.63 19.34 2.28
C LYS A 302 -1.18 17.95 2.63
N LEU A 303 -0.37 16.91 2.44
CA LEU A 303 -0.76 15.56 2.82
C LEU A 303 -0.71 15.41 4.34
N THR A 304 -1.77 14.88 4.92
CA THR A 304 -1.86 14.51 6.34
C THR A 304 -1.73 13.01 6.54
N ARG A 305 -1.85 12.26 5.45
CA ARG A 305 -1.71 10.81 5.41
C ARG A 305 -0.27 10.40 5.74
N GLU A 306 -0.10 9.46 6.64
CA GLU A 306 1.19 8.88 6.98
C GLU A 306 1.56 7.74 6.03
N PHE A 307 2.87 7.65 5.72
CA PHE A 307 3.44 6.57 4.93
C PHE A 307 4.49 5.83 5.75
N PRO A 308 4.49 4.49 5.77
CA PRO A 308 5.45 3.74 6.56
C PRO A 308 6.88 3.92 6.03
N LYS A 309 7.83 4.26 6.91
CA LYS A 309 9.27 4.35 6.55
C LYS A 309 9.81 3.02 5.99
N LYS A 310 9.32 1.91 6.52
CA LYS A 310 9.67 0.54 6.11
C LYS A 310 8.42 -0.17 5.59
N PRO A 311 8.00 0.07 4.34
CA PRO A 311 6.70 -0.37 3.82
C PRO A 311 6.56 -1.90 3.71
N PHE A 312 7.65 -2.65 3.75
CA PHE A 312 7.64 -4.11 3.76
C PHE A 312 7.51 -4.72 5.17
N VAL A 313 7.65 -3.91 6.21
CA VAL A 313 7.63 -4.37 7.60
C VAL A 313 6.33 -3.93 8.27
N PRO A 314 5.49 -4.85 8.81
CA PRO A 314 4.30 -4.49 9.55
C PRO A 314 4.63 -3.59 10.76
N GLN A 315 3.81 -2.58 11.00
CA GLN A 315 4.04 -1.65 12.12
C GLN A 315 3.61 -2.27 13.46
N ASP A 316 2.50 -3.00 13.47
CA ASP A 316 2.03 -3.71 14.66
C ASP A 316 2.97 -4.88 15.03
N GLU A 317 3.34 -4.96 16.29
CA GLU A 317 4.35 -5.92 16.76
C GLU A 317 3.85 -7.38 16.74
N LYS A 318 2.57 -7.58 17.09
CA LYS A 318 1.97 -8.93 17.07
C LYS A 318 1.77 -9.42 15.64
N GLU A 319 1.28 -8.53 14.76
CA GLU A 319 1.16 -8.82 13.33
C GLU A 319 2.53 -9.10 12.70
N ARG A 320 3.58 -8.37 13.12
CA ARG A 320 4.95 -8.57 12.66
C ARG A 320 5.49 -9.96 13.00
N ALA A 321 5.29 -10.44 14.22
CA ALA A 321 5.72 -11.77 14.62
C ALA A 321 5.04 -12.87 13.80
N LEU A 322 3.71 -12.80 13.63
CA LEU A 322 2.96 -13.73 12.79
C LEU A 322 3.46 -13.73 11.35
N ARG A 323 3.68 -12.57 10.77
CA ARG A 323 4.17 -12.44 9.38
C ARG A 323 5.61 -12.90 9.22
N CYS A 324 6.48 -12.68 10.20
CA CYS A 324 7.85 -13.21 10.16
C CYS A 324 7.83 -14.74 10.11
N GLU A 325 7.04 -15.40 10.95
CA GLU A 325 6.90 -16.86 10.93
C GLU A 325 6.31 -17.36 9.59
N GLU A 326 5.30 -16.70 9.06
CA GLU A 326 4.70 -17.01 7.76
C GLU A 326 5.72 -16.87 6.62
N ILE A 327 6.51 -15.81 6.59
CA ILE A 327 7.54 -15.56 5.58
C ILE A 327 8.61 -16.65 5.63
N LEU A 328 9.16 -16.96 6.81
CA LEU A 328 10.15 -18.03 6.98
C LEU A 328 9.58 -19.37 6.54
N THR A 329 8.31 -19.62 6.81
CA THR A 329 7.62 -20.84 6.38
C THR A 329 7.46 -20.90 4.86
N ILE A 330 7.05 -19.81 4.20
CA ILE A 330 6.96 -19.74 2.73
C ILE A 330 8.33 -19.99 2.08
N GLN A 331 9.38 -19.35 2.59
CA GLN A 331 10.76 -19.56 2.11
C GLN A 331 11.19 -21.03 2.25
N ALA A 332 10.99 -21.61 3.43
CA ALA A 332 11.36 -23.00 3.73
C ALA A 332 10.54 -24.02 2.91
N MET A 333 9.24 -23.77 2.69
CA MET A 333 8.40 -24.62 1.86
C MET A 333 8.83 -24.60 0.38
N GLY A 334 9.24 -23.45 -0.14
CA GLY A 334 9.80 -23.34 -1.48
C GLY A 334 11.07 -24.19 -1.63
N LEU A 335 12.01 -24.04 -0.68
CA LEU A 335 13.26 -24.81 -0.67
C LEU A 335 13.01 -26.31 -0.46
N LYS A 336 12.14 -26.67 0.50
CA LYS A 336 11.71 -28.05 0.73
C LYS A 336 11.28 -28.74 -0.57
N LYS A 337 10.40 -28.09 -1.36
CA LYS A 337 9.93 -28.64 -2.62
C LYS A 337 11.07 -28.89 -3.60
N ARG A 338 12.03 -27.98 -3.68
CA ARG A 338 13.21 -28.10 -4.56
C ARG A 338 14.11 -29.25 -4.15
N LEU A 339 14.47 -29.33 -2.87
CA LEU A 339 15.30 -30.42 -2.32
C LEU A 339 14.69 -31.80 -2.57
N LEU A 340 13.39 -31.95 -2.34
CA LEU A 340 12.66 -33.20 -2.61
C LEU A 340 12.60 -33.54 -4.11
N HIS A 341 12.40 -32.54 -4.97
CA HIS A 341 12.28 -32.75 -6.41
C HIS A 341 13.61 -33.15 -7.05
N THR A 342 14.70 -32.51 -6.64
CA THR A 342 16.04 -32.77 -7.21
C THR A 342 16.71 -33.97 -6.55
N HIS A 343 16.15 -34.55 -5.49
CA HIS A 343 16.77 -35.58 -4.68
C HIS A 343 18.15 -35.19 -4.17
N ALA A 344 18.34 -33.89 -3.90
CA ALA A 344 19.61 -33.38 -3.40
C ALA A 344 19.98 -34.00 -2.05
N ASN A 345 21.20 -34.51 -1.92
CA ASN A 345 21.71 -35.04 -0.68
C ASN A 345 22.06 -33.93 0.30
N THR A 346 22.65 -32.85 -0.17
CA THR A 346 23.12 -31.72 0.65
C THR A 346 22.56 -30.40 0.18
N ALA A 347 22.49 -29.42 1.09
CA ALA A 347 22.31 -28.02 0.77
C ALA A 347 23.60 -27.26 1.04
N VAL A 348 24.15 -26.59 0.03
CA VAL A 348 25.42 -25.85 0.12
C VAL A 348 25.13 -24.38 0.28
N VAL A 349 25.55 -23.77 1.38
CA VAL A 349 25.30 -22.36 1.69
C VAL A 349 26.64 -21.67 1.93
N GLY A 350 26.93 -20.63 1.14
CA GLY A 350 28.07 -19.74 1.41
C GLY A 350 27.73 -18.83 2.60
N ILE A 351 28.53 -18.91 3.67
CA ILE A 351 28.31 -18.11 4.86
C ILE A 351 29.43 -17.09 5.07
N SER A 352 29.03 -15.81 5.09
CA SER A 352 29.95 -14.68 5.40
C SER A 352 29.87 -14.23 6.86
N GLY A 353 28.85 -14.65 7.59
CA GLY A 353 28.51 -14.10 8.92
C GLY A 353 27.69 -12.79 8.87
N GLY A 354 27.25 -12.39 7.67
CA GLY A 354 26.34 -11.27 7.46
C GLY A 354 24.86 -11.69 7.49
N LEU A 355 23.95 -10.70 7.47
CA LEU A 355 22.49 -10.89 7.61
C LEU A 355 21.88 -11.84 6.58
N ASP A 356 22.27 -11.73 5.31
CA ASP A 356 21.64 -12.47 4.20
C ASP A 356 22.00 -13.95 4.24
N SER A 357 23.26 -14.27 4.46
CA SER A 357 23.72 -15.65 4.63
C SER A 357 23.16 -16.28 5.91
N THR A 358 22.98 -15.48 6.97
CA THR A 358 22.31 -15.91 8.20
C THR A 358 20.86 -16.30 7.94
N LEU A 359 20.09 -15.45 7.27
CA LEU A 359 18.70 -15.75 6.93
C LEU A 359 18.60 -16.99 6.03
N ALA A 360 19.46 -17.11 5.01
CA ALA A 360 19.47 -18.28 4.15
C ALA A 360 19.76 -19.57 4.89
N LEU A 361 20.67 -19.54 5.87
CA LEU A 361 20.99 -20.70 6.70
C LEU A 361 19.83 -21.08 7.64
N ILE A 362 19.17 -20.10 8.27
CA ILE A 362 17.96 -20.31 9.10
C ILE A 362 16.84 -20.96 8.27
N VAL A 363 16.57 -20.43 7.07
CA VAL A 363 15.55 -20.97 6.15
C VAL A 363 15.91 -22.41 5.73
N THR A 364 17.19 -22.67 5.46
CA THR A 364 17.67 -23.99 5.07
C THR A 364 17.50 -24.99 6.22
N ALA A 365 17.87 -24.63 7.45
CA ALA A 365 17.67 -25.46 8.63
C ALA A 365 16.18 -25.78 8.84
N LYS A 366 15.30 -24.78 8.73
CA LYS A 366 13.84 -24.97 8.82
C LYS A 366 13.30 -25.90 7.71
N ALA A 367 13.81 -25.79 6.48
CA ALA A 367 13.42 -26.69 5.39
C ALA A 367 13.86 -28.15 5.66
N PHE A 368 15.05 -28.35 6.24
CA PHE A 368 15.54 -29.66 6.63
C PHE A 368 14.71 -30.28 7.75
N ASP A 369 14.33 -29.51 8.77
CA ASP A 369 13.39 -29.94 9.80
C ASP A 369 12.06 -30.41 9.21
N MET A 370 11.52 -29.66 8.22
CA MET A 370 10.26 -30.00 7.55
C MET A 370 10.29 -31.29 6.70
N ILE A 371 11.48 -31.74 6.27
CA ILE A 371 11.64 -32.97 5.50
C ILE A 371 12.23 -34.12 6.30
N GLY A 372 12.57 -33.87 7.57
CA GLY A 372 13.17 -34.85 8.46
C GLY A 372 14.61 -35.27 8.07
N LYS A 373 15.36 -34.34 7.41
CA LYS A 373 16.78 -34.57 7.08
C LYS A 373 17.70 -34.13 8.21
N ASP A 374 18.83 -34.81 8.33
CA ASP A 374 19.87 -34.41 9.29
C ASP A 374 20.48 -33.07 8.86
N LYS A 375 20.49 -32.10 9.77
CA LYS A 375 21.09 -30.78 9.53
C LYS A 375 22.60 -30.85 9.23
N LYS A 376 23.27 -31.95 9.57
CA LYS A 376 24.65 -32.20 9.14
C LYS A 376 24.82 -32.27 7.62
N GLU A 377 23.74 -32.53 6.88
CA GLU A 377 23.74 -32.48 5.41
C GLU A 377 23.63 -31.04 4.86
N ILE A 378 23.49 -30.02 5.71
CA ILE A 378 23.67 -28.62 5.37
C ILE A 378 25.15 -28.32 5.43
N LEU A 379 25.75 -28.03 4.26
CA LEU A 379 27.16 -27.65 4.17
C LEU A 379 27.29 -26.14 4.22
N ALA A 380 27.63 -25.62 5.37
CA ALA A 380 27.91 -24.20 5.58
C ALA A 380 29.37 -23.90 5.22
N ILE A 381 29.60 -23.24 4.09
CA ILE A 381 30.94 -23.01 3.56
C ILE A 381 31.40 -21.60 3.87
N THR A 382 32.44 -21.46 4.68
CA THR A 382 33.13 -20.17 4.87
C THR A 382 34.37 -20.10 3.97
N MET A 383 34.55 -18.98 3.29
CA MET A 383 35.61 -18.79 2.29
C MET A 383 36.37 -17.50 2.58
N PRO A 384 37.23 -17.50 3.62
CA PRO A 384 38.01 -16.32 3.96
C PRO A 384 38.94 -15.92 2.80
N CYS A 385 38.96 -14.61 2.51
CA CYS A 385 39.81 -13.97 1.54
C CYS A 385 40.30 -12.62 2.09
N PHE A 386 40.77 -11.72 1.24
CA PHE A 386 41.47 -10.48 1.63
C PHE A 386 40.64 -9.51 2.48
N GLY A 387 39.31 -9.54 2.37
CA GLY A 387 38.39 -8.63 3.08
C GLY A 387 37.69 -9.20 4.31
N THR A 388 37.90 -10.47 4.65
CA THR A 388 37.19 -11.12 5.75
C THR A 388 37.67 -10.62 7.10
N THR A 389 36.74 -10.22 7.99
CA THR A 389 37.08 -9.78 9.35
C THR A 389 36.95 -10.91 10.37
N ASP A 390 37.67 -10.82 11.50
CA ASP A 390 37.61 -11.84 12.56
C ASP A 390 36.21 -11.97 13.17
N ARG A 391 35.45 -10.88 13.25
CA ARG A 391 34.09 -10.86 13.83
C ARG A 391 33.12 -11.64 12.96
N THR A 392 33.05 -11.32 11.69
CA THR A 392 32.14 -11.99 10.76
C THR A 392 32.50 -13.45 10.55
N TYR A 393 33.78 -13.79 10.49
CA TYR A 393 34.24 -15.17 10.45
C TYR A 393 33.79 -15.98 11.69
N ARG A 394 33.97 -15.41 12.89
CA ARG A 394 33.51 -16.08 14.12
C ARG A 394 31.99 -16.26 14.16
N ASN A 395 31.24 -15.27 13.72
CA ASN A 395 29.79 -15.35 13.63
C ASN A 395 29.34 -16.46 12.67
N ALA A 396 29.97 -16.56 11.49
CA ALA A 396 29.70 -17.62 10.53
C ALA A 396 29.93 -19.01 11.15
N CYS A 397 31.08 -19.21 11.81
CA CYS A 397 31.43 -20.50 12.45
C CYS A 397 30.44 -20.88 13.56
N LYS A 398 30.21 -19.97 14.52
CA LYS A 398 29.30 -20.23 15.65
C LYS A 398 27.87 -20.49 15.17
N MET A 399 27.38 -19.75 14.19
CA MET A 399 26.03 -19.93 13.67
C MET A 399 25.85 -21.30 13.00
N ALA A 400 26.81 -21.74 12.18
CA ALA A 400 26.76 -23.06 11.55
C ALA A 400 26.71 -24.16 12.62
N GLU A 401 27.55 -24.06 13.67
CA GLU A 401 27.57 -24.98 14.78
C GLU A 401 26.25 -25.05 15.56
N GLN A 402 25.68 -23.86 15.93
CA GLN A 402 24.45 -23.81 16.72
C GLN A 402 23.21 -24.25 15.92
N LEU A 403 23.20 -24.09 14.61
CA LEU A 403 22.14 -24.61 13.74
C LEU A 403 22.32 -26.10 13.39
N GLY A 404 23.42 -26.74 13.82
CA GLY A 404 23.72 -28.15 13.56
C GLY A 404 24.20 -28.44 12.13
N ALA A 405 24.59 -27.41 11.37
CA ALA A 405 25.15 -27.56 10.03
C ALA A 405 26.61 -28.01 10.05
N THR A 406 27.08 -28.68 9.01
CA THR A 406 28.48 -29.04 8.84
C THR A 406 29.25 -27.83 8.31
N LEU A 407 30.12 -27.28 9.15
CA LEU A 407 31.01 -26.18 8.75
C LEU A 407 32.21 -26.74 7.95
N ARG A 408 32.48 -26.08 6.80
CA ARG A 408 33.68 -26.33 6.01
C ARG A 408 34.35 -25.01 5.65
N GLU A 409 35.64 -24.88 5.94
CA GLU A 409 36.45 -23.73 5.51
C GLU A 409 37.18 -24.07 4.21
N VAL A 410 37.15 -23.14 3.27
CA VAL A 410 37.90 -23.18 2.00
C VAL A 410 38.64 -21.87 1.84
N LYS A 411 39.96 -21.86 1.98
CA LYS A 411 40.80 -20.69 1.76
C LYS A 411 40.97 -20.46 0.28
N ILE A 412 40.44 -19.34 -0.22
CA ILE A 412 40.44 -19.03 -1.68
C ILE A 412 41.51 -18.01 -2.07
N ALA A 413 42.27 -17.48 -1.11
CA ALA A 413 43.24 -16.40 -1.39
C ALA A 413 44.30 -16.79 -2.42
N ASP A 414 44.81 -18.03 -2.36
CA ASP A 414 45.83 -18.53 -3.29
C ASP A 414 45.28 -18.69 -4.72
N SER A 415 44.07 -19.25 -4.86
CA SER A 415 43.38 -19.39 -6.15
C SER A 415 43.10 -18.02 -6.78
N VAL A 416 42.62 -17.04 -6.01
CA VAL A 416 42.39 -15.68 -6.48
C VAL A 416 43.70 -14.99 -6.87
N SER A 417 44.77 -15.19 -6.11
CA SER A 417 46.10 -14.63 -6.42
C SER A 417 46.66 -15.20 -7.71
N LEU A 418 46.52 -16.51 -7.94
CA LEU A 418 46.92 -17.14 -9.20
C LEU A 418 46.09 -16.61 -10.35
N HIS A 419 44.77 -16.49 -10.18
CA HIS A 419 43.89 -15.90 -11.20
C HIS A 419 44.29 -14.47 -11.55
N PHE A 420 44.67 -13.62 -10.58
CA PHE A 420 45.20 -12.27 -10.86
C PHE A 420 46.46 -12.32 -11.72
N GLN A 421 47.40 -13.25 -11.47
CA GLN A 421 48.57 -13.44 -12.29
C GLN A 421 48.21 -13.83 -13.73
N ASP A 422 47.29 -14.78 -13.90
CA ASP A 422 46.86 -15.30 -15.21
C ASP A 422 46.21 -14.20 -16.07
N ILE A 423 45.44 -13.29 -15.49
CA ILE A 423 44.79 -12.19 -16.20
C ILE A 423 45.64 -10.90 -16.25
N GLY A 424 46.82 -10.88 -15.63
CA GLY A 424 47.69 -9.70 -15.56
C GLY A 424 47.15 -8.55 -14.72
N HIS A 425 46.32 -8.85 -13.68
CA HIS A 425 45.80 -7.85 -12.78
C HIS A 425 46.77 -7.55 -11.64
N ASP A 426 47.02 -6.27 -11.35
CA ASP A 426 47.84 -5.85 -10.21
C ASP A 426 47.03 -6.04 -8.89
N PRO A 427 47.50 -6.88 -7.95
CA PRO A 427 46.82 -7.08 -6.66
C PRO A 427 46.67 -5.81 -5.79
N LYS A 428 47.40 -4.75 -6.11
CA LYS A 428 47.29 -3.44 -5.47
C LYS A 428 46.19 -2.57 -6.06
N ASP A 429 45.68 -2.91 -7.26
CA ASP A 429 44.55 -2.25 -7.88
C ASP A 429 43.24 -2.84 -7.32
N HIS A 430 42.67 -2.20 -6.32
CA HIS A 430 41.41 -2.56 -5.67
C HIS A 430 40.19 -2.15 -6.51
N SER A 431 40.24 -2.34 -7.80
CA SER A 431 39.14 -2.07 -8.74
C SER A 431 38.02 -3.11 -8.67
N VAL A 432 36.98 -2.90 -9.48
CA VAL A 432 35.87 -3.86 -9.66
C VAL A 432 36.38 -5.26 -10.07
N THR A 433 37.50 -5.37 -10.76
CA THR A 433 38.13 -6.67 -11.12
C THR A 433 38.59 -7.40 -9.89
N TYR A 434 39.22 -6.70 -8.93
CA TYR A 434 39.67 -7.26 -7.67
C TYR A 434 38.53 -7.84 -6.84
N GLU A 435 37.40 -7.10 -6.72
CA GLU A 435 36.24 -7.53 -5.99
C GLU A 435 35.53 -8.71 -6.68
N ASN A 436 35.29 -8.57 -7.99
CA ASN A 436 34.52 -9.56 -8.75
C ASN A 436 35.24 -10.90 -8.89
N ALA A 437 36.55 -10.93 -8.95
CA ALA A 437 37.30 -12.18 -8.99
C ALA A 437 37.09 -13.01 -7.71
N GLN A 438 37.15 -12.38 -6.54
CA GLN A 438 36.88 -13.04 -5.28
C GLN A 438 35.45 -13.60 -5.19
N ALA A 439 34.46 -12.81 -5.63
CA ALA A 439 33.06 -13.23 -5.60
C ALA A 439 32.78 -14.40 -6.56
N ARG A 440 33.42 -14.44 -7.73
CA ARG A 440 33.30 -15.57 -8.68
C ARG A 440 33.98 -16.81 -8.18
N GLU A 441 35.16 -16.70 -7.58
CA GLU A 441 35.85 -17.84 -6.97
C GLU A 441 35.00 -18.49 -5.86
N ARG A 442 34.35 -17.69 -5.00
CA ARG A 442 33.41 -18.20 -3.99
C ARG A 442 32.28 -18.99 -4.64
N THR A 443 31.69 -18.48 -5.71
CA THR A 443 30.60 -19.15 -6.41
C THR A 443 31.05 -20.43 -7.07
N GLN A 444 32.24 -20.47 -7.70
CA GLN A 444 32.81 -21.68 -8.29
C GLN A 444 32.98 -22.78 -7.22
N VAL A 445 33.59 -22.46 -6.09
CA VAL A 445 33.77 -23.39 -4.97
C VAL A 445 32.44 -23.97 -4.48
N LEU A 446 31.40 -23.13 -4.33
CA LEU A 446 30.09 -23.61 -3.89
C LEU A 446 29.46 -24.57 -4.92
N MET A 447 29.53 -24.26 -6.19
CA MET A 447 28.98 -25.07 -7.28
C MET A 447 29.69 -26.42 -7.39
N ASP A 448 31.01 -26.45 -7.26
CA ASP A 448 31.82 -27.68 -7.34
C ASP A 448 31.59 -28.58 -6.10
N ILE A 449 31.46 -27.99 -4.90
CA ILE A 449 31.07 -28.74 -3.70
C ILE A 449 29.67 -29.34 -3.85
N ALA A 450 28.71 -28.58 -4.39
CA ALA A 450 27.37 -29.10 -4.64
C ALA A 450 27.40 -30.25 -5.64
N ASN A 451 28.18 -30.17 -6.72
CA ASN A 451 28.37 -31.29 -7.67
C ASN A 451 28.97 -32.51 -6.99
N ALA A 452 30.03 -32.32 -6.20
CA ALA A 452 30.72 -33.42 -5.51
C ALA A 452 29.86 -34.14 -4.48
N THR A 453 28.85 -33.46 -3.92
CA THR A 453 27.99 -33.98 -2.86
C THR A 453 26.56 -34.29 -3.30
N ASN A 454 26.26 -34.24 -4.61
CA ASN A 454 24.90 -34.28 -5.15
C ASN A 454 23.99 -33.30 -4.41
N GLY A 455 24.43 -32.05 -4.29
CA GLY A 455 23.81 -31.01 -3.48
C GLY A 455 23.21 -29.89 -4.33
N MET A 456 22.65 -28.92 -3.62
CA MET A 456 22.07 -27.72 -4.19
C MET A 456 22.68 -26.48 -3.56
N VAL A 457 23.15 -25.53 -4.36
CA VAL A 457 23.61 -24.22 -3.88
C VAL A 457 22.43 -23.33 -3.56
N ILE A 458 22.35 -22.85 -2.33
CA ILE A 458 21.32 -21.96 -1.84
C ILE A 458 21.79 -20.51 -1.94
N GLY A 459 21.04 -19.68 -2.68
CA GLY A 459 21.36 -18.27 -2.86
C GLY A 459 20.96 -17.43 -1.64
N THR A 460 21.82 -16.51 -1.29
CA THR A 460 21.69 -15.63 -0.12
C THR A 460 21.25 -14.21 -0.48
N GLY A 461 21.41 -13.76 -1.73
CA GLY A 461 21.12 -12.39 -2.16
C GLY A 461 19.67 -11.97 -1.93
N ASP A 462 19.48 -10.77 -1.39
CA ASP A 462 18.17 -10.19 -1.10
C ASP A 462 17.59 -9.33 -2.24
N MET A 463 16.31 -8.94 -2.11
CA MET A 463 15.61 -8.19 -3.14
C MET A 463 16.17 -6.76 -3.35
N SER A 464 16.68 -6.11 -2.31
CA SER A 464 17.20 -4.74 -2.39
C SER A 464 18.52 -4.69 -3.15
N GLU A 465 19.40 -5.66 -2.89
CA GLU A 465 20.64 -5.84 -3.67
C GLU A 465 20.34 -6.15 -5.13
N LEU A 466 19.38 -7.03 -5.39
CA LEU A 466 18.93 -7.35 -6.75
C LEU A 466 18.32 -6.12 -7.46
N ALA A 467 17.56 -5.27 -6.74
CA ALA A 467 17.01 -4.05 -7.31
C ALA A 467 18.09 -3.06 -7.76
N LEU A 468 19.12 -2.87 -6.92
CA LEU A 468 20.26 -2.00 -7.20
C LEU A 468 21.31 -2.63 -8.12
N GLY A 469 21.21 -3.95 -8.37
CA GLY A 469 22.26 -4.73 -9.04
C GLY A 469 23.57 -4.71 -8.26
N TRP A 470 23.47 -4.64 -6.91
CA TRP A 470 24.63 -4.68 -6.00
C TRP A 470 25.02 -6.12 -5.73
N ALA A 471 25.49 -6.79 -6.76
CA ALA A 471 25.99 -8.16 -6.76
C ALA A 471 26.92 -8.35 -7.95
N THR A 472 27.89 -9.24 -7.83
CA THR A 472 28.77 -9.60 -8.93
C THR A 472 28.05 -10.50 -9.93
N TYR A 473 27.96 -10.06 -11.19
CA TYR A 473 27.41 -10.88 -12.27
C TYR A 473 28.18 -12.20 -12.40
N ASN A 474 27.44 -13.31 -12.45
CA ASN A 474 28.00 -14.67 -12.45
C ASN A 474 28.93 -14.94 -11.25
N GLY A 475 28.63 -14.32 -10.13
CA GLY A 475 29.25 -14.52 -8.83
C GLY A 475 28.18 -14.75 -7.77
N ASP A 476 28.18 -13.95 -6.73
CA ASP A 476 27.26 -14.05 -5.60
C ASP A 476 25.77 -13.88 -5.96
N HIS A 477 25.43 -13.32 -7.13
CA HIS A 477 24.05 -13.27 -7.62
C HIS A 477 23.54 -14.61 -8.17
N MET A 478 24.42 -15.60 -8.38
CA MET A 478 24.06 -16.91 -8.94
C MET A 478 23.94 -17.97 -7.87
N SER A 479 22.94 -18.82 -8.02
CA SER A 479 22.68 -19.99 -7.17
C SER A 479 21.75 -20.95 -7.90
N MET A 480 21.47 -22.10 -7.29
CA MET A 480 20.47 -23.04 -7.84
C MET A 480 19.05 -22.72 -7.30
N TYR A 481 18.93 -22.09 -6.15
CA TYR A 481 17.68 -21.59 -5.60
C TYR A 481 17.91 -20.42 -4.64
N GLY A 482 17.34 -19.25 -4.94
CA GLY A 482 17.50 -18.01 -4.16
C GLY A 482 16.42 -17.85 -3.10
N VAL A 483 16.66 -18.27 -1.86
CA VAL A 483 15.63 -18.25 -0.80
C VAL A 483 15.24 -16.85 -0.36
N ASN A 484 16.14 -15.86 -0.49
CA ASN A 484 15.92 -14.48 -0.07
C ASN A 484 15.55 -13.55 -1.25
N ALA A 485 15.42 -14.05 -2.48
CA ALA A 485 15.28 -13.24 -3.70
C ALA A 485 14.10 -12.24 -3.71
N SER A 486 13.08 -12.45 -2.89
CA SER A 486 11.94 -11.52 -2.74
C SER A 486 11.84 -10.89 -1.34
N VAL A 487 12.87 -11.01 -0.52
CA VAL A 487 12.96 -10.40 0.82
C VAL A 487 13.79 -9.12 0.72
N PRO A 488 13.24 -7.92 1.01
CA PRO A 488 14.04 -6.68 1.01
C PRO A 488 14.93 -6.60 2.25
N LYS A 489 16.05 -5.86 2.15
CA LYS A 489 17.08 -5.73 3.21
C LYS A 489 16.48 -5.30 4.56
N THR A 490 15.55 -4.35 4.55
CA THR A 490 14.88 -3.91 5.78
C THR A 490 14.09 -5.02 6.45
N LEU A 491 13.51 -5.94 5.68
CA LEU A 491 12.76 -7.09 6.20
C LEU A 491 13.69 -8.23 6.64
N VAL A 492 14.83 -8.46 5.96
CA VAL A 492 15.85 -9.45 6.36
C VAL A 492 16.24 -9.24 7.83
N ARG A 493 16.53 -8.00 8.21
CA ARG A 493 16.89 -7.64 9.59
C ARG A 493 15.81 -8.02 10.60
N HIS A 494 14.53 -7.83 10.27
CA HIS A 494 13.42 -8.19 11.13
C HIS A 494 13.21 -9.71 11.23
N LEU A 495 13.45 -10.45 10.15
CA LEU A 495 13.36 -11.92 10.16
C LEU A 495 14.47 -12.55 11.02
N VAL A 496 15.70 -12.06 10.91
CA VAL A 496 16.82 -12.51 11.76
C VAL A 496 16.55 -12.15 13.23
N LYS A 497 16.05 -10.94 13.50
CA LYS A 497 15.64 -10.55 14.86
C LYS A 497 14.55 -11.46 15.41
N TYR A 498 13.52 -11.74 14.63
CA TYR A 498 12.45 -12.67 15.03
C TYR A 498 13.02 -14.06 15.35
N ALA A 499 13.91 -14.59 14.52
CA ALA A 499 14.55 -15.88 14.78
C ALA A 499 15.37 -15.86 16.09
N ALA A 500 16.06 -14.75 16.41
CA ALA A 500 16.77 -14.55 17.67
C ALA A 500 15.81 -14.50 18.88
N ASP A 501 14.65 -13.85 18.71
CA ASP A 501 13.67 -13.69 19.79
C ASP A 501 12.94 -14.99 20.14
N VAL A 502 12.72 -15.88 19.14
CA VAL A 502 11.95 -17.13 19.35
C VAL A 502 12.80 -18.38 19.59
N THR A 503 14.12 -18.30 19.36
CA THR A 503 14.98 -19.47 19.61
C THR A 503 15.08 -19.81 21.09
N ALA A 504 15.00 -21.11 21.42
CA ALA A 504 15.22 -21.60 22.78
C ALA A 504 16.71 -21.77 23.11
N ASP A 505 17.62 -21.66 22.14
CA ASP A 505 19.06 -21.81 22.33
C ASP A 505 19.71 -20.43 22.62
N PRO A 506 20.19 -20.18 23.85
CA PRO A 506 20.83 -18.92 24.22
C PRO A 506 22.10 -18.60 23.41
N LYS A 507 22.83 -19.62 22.96
CA LYS A 507 24.06 -19.43 22.18
C LYS A 507 23.73 -18.98 20.76
N LEU A 508 22.70 -19.58 20.15
CA LEU A 508 22.19 -19.14 18.85
C LEU A 508 21.66 -17.73 18.95
N GLN A 509 20.90 -17.41 20.00
CA GLN A 509 20.38 -16.07 20.25
C GLN A 509 21.50 -15.02 20.31
N GLU A 510 22.57 -15.27 21.08
CA GLU A 510 23.73 -14.37 21.19
C GLU A 510 24.37 -14.09 19.84
N VAL A 511 24.60 -15.13 19.04
CA VAL A 511 25.21 -14.99 17.71
C VAL A 511 24.32 -14.21 16.75
N LEU A 512 23.00 -14.46 16.76
CA LEU A 512 22.06 -13.75 15.89
C LEU A 512 21.99 -12.25 16.24
N TYR A 513 22.05 -11.89 17.53
CA TYR A 513 22.14 -10.49 17.94
C TYR A 513 23.48 -9.86 17.54
N ASP A 514 24.60 -10.58 17.63
CA ASP A 514 25.89 -10.05 17.16
C ASP A 514 25.91 -9.82 15.64
N VAL A 515 25.26 -10.69 14.86
CA VAL A 515 25.05 -10.47 13.42
C VAL A 515 24.19 -9.23 13.16
N LEU A 516 23.13 -9.00 13.95
CA LEU A 516 22.28 -7.81 13.83
C LEU A 516 23.04 -6.51 14.12
N ASP A 517 24.04 -6.54 15.00
CA ASP A 517 24.87 -5.39 15.37
C ASP A 517 26.08 -5.19 14.43
N THR A 518 26.30 -6.12 13.49
CA THR A 518 27.39 -6.01 12.51
C THR A 518 26.96 -5.12 11.33
N PRO A 519 27.77 -4.12 10.93
CA PRO A 519 27.49 -3.29 9.76
C PRO A 519 27.47 -4.12 8.46
N VAL A 520 26.59 -3.74 7.53
CA VAL A 520 26.51 -4.39 6.21
C VAL A 520 27.73 -3.99 5.37
N SER A 521 28.49 -4.99 4.92
CA SER A 521 29.69 -4.81 4.07
C SER A 521 29.82 -5.97 3.09
N PRO A 522 30.32 -5.73 1.88
CA PRO A 522 30.63 -6.78 0.91
C PRO A 522 31.88 -7.60 1.28
N GLU A 523 32.70 -7.13 2.24
CA GLU A 523 33.94 -7.78 2.71
C GLU A 523 34.90 -8.26 1.60
N LEU A 524 35.04 -7.45 0.56
CA LEU A 524 35.89 -7.73 -0.59
C LEU A 524 37.20 -6.94 -0.57
N LEU A 525 37.22 -5.79 0.14
CA LEU A 525 38.43 -4.97 0.30
C LEU A 525 39.11 -5.28 1.64
N PRO A 526 40.47 -5.21 1.68
CA PRO A 526 41.22 -5.41 2.92
C PRO A 526 40.74 -4.46 4.03
N PRO A 527 40.60 -4.95 5.29
CA PRO A 527 40.18 -4.12 6.39
C PRO A 527 41.21 -3.01 6.68
N LYS A 528 40.72 -1.84 7.14
CA LYS A 528 41.57 -0.77 7.65
C LYS A 528 41.58 -0.83 9.18
N ASP A 529 42.77 -0.94 9.77
CA ASP A 529 42.96 -0.98 11.24
C ASP A 529 42.13 -2.09 11.96
N GLY A 530 41.83 -3.18 11.27
CA GLY A 530 41.00 -4.29 11.79
C GLY A 530 39.49 -4.10 11.66
N ASP A 531 39.03 -2.94 11.19
CA ASP A 531 37.62 -2.61 10.98
C ASP A 531 37.21 -2.71 9.50
N ILE A 532 35.91 -2.83 9.25
CA ILE A 532 35.31 -2.88 7.93
C ILE A 532 35.69 -1.63 7.14
N ALA A 533 36.45 -1.81 6.04
CA ALA A 533 36.95 -0.71 5.22
C ALA A 533 35.87 -0.03 4.38
N GLN A 534 34.75 -0.71 4.10
CA GLN A 534 33.73 -0.27 3.16
C GLN A 534 32.34 -0.63 3.66
N LYS A 535 31.54 0.37 4.02
CA LYS A 535 30.11 0.18 4.30
C LYS A 535 29.32 0.29 3.01
N THR A 536 28.46 -0.69 2.73
CA THR A 536 27.65 -0.70 1.52
C THR A 536 26.79 0.55 1.39
N GLU A 537 26.18 1.02 2.48
CA GLU A 537 25.30 2.18 2.47
C GLU A 537 26.01 3.51 2.16
N ASP A 538 27.33 3.62 2.40
CA ASP A 538 28.10 4.81 2.01
C ASP A 538 28.24 4.93 0.49
N LEU A 539 28.21 3.81 -0.23
CA LEU A 539 28.38 3.75 -1.68
C LEU A 539 27.07 3.78 -2.45
N VAL A 540 26.09 3.05 -2.00
CA VAL A 540 24.81 2.91 -2.72
C VAL A 540 23.69 3.69 -2.08
N GLY A 541 23.83 4.12 -0.82
CA GLY A 541 22.82 4.82 -0.03
C GLY A 541 22.08 3.92 0.96
N PRO A 542 21.33 4.53 1.88
CA PRO A 542 20.58 3.80 2.90
C PRO A 542 19.53 2.85 2.31
N TYR A 543 19.57 1.60 2.71
CA TYR A 543 18.61 0.59 2.23
C TYR A 543 17.15 0.92 2.59
N GLU A 544 16.89 1.64 3.68
CA GLU A 544 15.51 2.04 4.00
C GLU A 544 14.92 3.00 2.96
N LEU A 545 15.74 3.88 2.36
CA LEU A 545 15.32 4.73 1.26
C LEU A 545 15.09 3.90 -0.02
N HIS A 546 16.00 2.98 -0.33
CA HIS A 546 15.87 2.13 -1.52
C HIS A 546 14.66 1.21 -1.46
N ASP A 547 14.39 0.61 -0.31
CA ASP A 547 13.21 -0.23 -0.10
C ASP A 547 11.92 0.58 -0.19
N PHE A 548 11.93 1.81 0.32
CA PHE A 548 10.81 2.74 0.15
C PHE A 548 10.57 3.05 -1.33
N TYR A 549 11.61 3.40 -2.09
CA TYR A 549 11.50 3.69 -3.52
C TYR A 549 11.04 2.46 -4.32
N LEU A 550 11.63 1.32 -4.05
CA LEU A 550 11.29 0.04 -4.66
C LEU A 550 9.82 -0.32 -4.44
N TYR A 551 9.33 -0.17 -3.21
CA TYR A 551 7.94 -0.47 -2.87
C TYR A 551 6.97 0.39 -3.67
N PHE A 552 7.12 1.70 -3.64
CA PHE A 552 6.19 2.61 -4.30
C PHE A 552 6.29 2.55 -5.83
N MET A 553 7.48 2.35 -6.38
CA MET A 553 7.69 2.21 -7.80
C MET A 553 7.05 0.92 -8.34
N LEU A 554 7.30 -0.24 -7.71
CA LEU A 554 6.84 -1.52 -8.25
C LEU A 554 5.41 -1.85 -7.82
N ARG A 555 5.06 -1.63 -6.55
CA ARG A 555 3.73 -1.97 -6.05
C ARG A 555 2.65 -1.09 -6.68
N PHE A 556 2.89 0.21 -6.79
CA PHE A 556 1.89 1.17 -7.24
C PHE A 556 2.19 1.79 -8.61
N GLY A 557 3.41 1.69 -9.12
CA GLY A 557 3.81 2.32 -10.37
C GLY A 557 3.91 3.84 -10.24
N TYR A 558 4.31 4.35 -9.07
CA TYR A 558 4.42 5.78 -8.87
C TYR A 558 5.58 6.39 -9.67
N GLU A 559 5.34 7.59 -10.16
CA GLU A 559 6.34 8.44 -10.82
C GLU A 559 7.43 8.86 -9.80
N PRO A 560 8.70 9.02 -10.22
CA PRO A 560 9.78 9.41 -9.31
C PRO A 560 9.50 10.69 -8.52
N GLY A 561 8.92 11.72 -9.15
CA GLY A 561 8.54 12.95 -8.48
C GLY A 561 7.49 12.77 -7.38
N LYS A 562 6.55 11.80 -7.55
CA LYS A 562 5.61 11.43 -6.50
C LYS A 562 6.30 10.68 -5.37
N ILE A 563 7.19 9.74 -5.69
CA ILE A 563 7.98 8.99 -4.70
C ILE A 563 8.83 9.96 -3.86
N TYR A 564 9.48 10.93 -4.52
CA TYR A 564 10.26 11.97 -3.84
C TYR A 564 9.42 12.75 -2.82
N ARG A 565 8.24 13.24 -3.22
CA ARG A 565 7.33 13.97 -2.32
C ARG A 565 6.95 13.15 -1.09
N LEU A 566 6.60 11.87 -1.29
CA LEU A 566 6.26 10.99 -0.18
C LEU A 566 7.47 10.71 0.72
N ALA A 567 8.65 10.51 0.14
CA ALA A 567 9.88 10.28 0.90
C ALA A 567 10.27 11.51 1.72
N VAL A 568 10.18 12.72 1.17
CA VAL A 568 10.46 13.98 1.91
C VAL A 568 9.55 14.10 3.13
N GLN A 569 8.26 13.81 2.99
CA GLN A 569 7.32 13.83 4.12
C GLN A 569 7.62 12.71 5.14
N THR A 570 7.86 11.49 4.66
CA THR A 570 8.02 10.30 5.50
C THR A 570 9.31 10.34 6.32
N PHE A 571 10.37 10.88 5.73
CA PHE A 571 11.70 10.94 6.34
C PHE A 571 12.07 12.35 6.84
N GLU A 572 11.07 13.21 7.08
CA GLU A 572 11.27 14.52 7.68
C GLU A 572 12.05 14.39 9.00
N GLY A 573 13.10 15.20 9.16
CA GLY A 573 13.99 15.16 10.33
C GLY A 573 14.96 13.97 10.37
N VAL A 574 14.98 13.08 9.36
CA VAL A 574 15.92 11.96 9.25
C VAL A 574 16.91 12.18 8.11
N TYR A 575 16.42 12.61 6.95
CA TYR A 575 17.25 12.89 5.78
C TYR A 575 16.91 14.25 5.18
N GLU A 576 17.95 14.97 4.72
CA GLU A 576 17.78 16.19 3.94
C GLU A 576 17.19 15.89 2.56
N LYS A 577 16.46 16.85 1.99
CA LYS A 577 15.79 16.74 0.70
C LYS A 577 16.74 16.38 -0.43
N GLU A 578 17.92 16.98 -0.42
CA GLU A 578 19.01 16.73 -1.36
C GLU A 578 19.51 15.29 -1.30
N THR A 579 19.61 14.75 -0.09
CA THR A 579 20.02 13.35 0.15
C THR A 579 18.97 12.39 -0.41
N ILE A 580 17.69 12.65 -0.16
CA ILE A 580 16.57 11.86 -0.70
C ILE A 580 16.60 11.89 -2.23
N LEU A 581 16.76 13.06 -2.83
CA LEU A 581 16.81 13.21 -4.30
C LEU A 581 18.02 12.51 -4.90
N LYS A 582 19.20 12.66 -4.29
CA LYS A 582 20.45 11.99 -4.70
C LYS A 582 20.25 10.48 -4.78
N TRP A 583 19.72 9.86 -3.73
CA TRP A 583 19.57 8.42 -3.66
C TRP A 583 18.41 7.89 -4.50
N LEU A 584 17.34 8.65 -4.68
CA LEU A 584 16.28 8.31 -5.63
C LEU A 584 16.79 8.33 -7.09
N THR A 585 17.60 9.33 -7.44
CA THR A 585 18.26 9.43 -8.74
C THR A 585 19.20 8.24 -8.98
N THR A 586 19.99 7.90 -7.96
CA THR A 586 20.88 6.73 -7.98
C THR A 586 20.10 5.43 -8.13
N PHE A 587 19.01 5.27 -7.36
CA PHE A 587 18.11 4.13 -7.46
C PHE A 587 17.56 3.96 -8.88
N CYS A 588 16.93 4.99 -9.45
CA CYS A 588 16.37 4.93 -10.79
C CYS A 588 17.43 4.55 -11.83
N ARG A 589 18.60 5.19 -11.80
CA ARG A 589 19.71 4.89 -12.73
C ARG A 589 20.17 3.44 -12.61
N ARG A 590 20.43 2.97 -11.39
CA ARG A 590 20.91 1.60 -11.17
C ARG A 590 19.85 0.57 -11.49
N PHE A 591 18.60 0.81 -11.10
CA PHE A 591 17.49 -0.10 -11.37
C PHE A 591 17.36 -0.44 -12.86
N PHE A 592 17.53 0.54 -13.74
CA PHE A 592 17.52 0.30 -15.19
C PHE A 592 18.84 -0.32 -15.69
N ASN A 593 19.97 0.29 -15.39
CA ASN A 593 21.27 -0.14 -15.93
C ASN A 593 21.69 -1.55 -15.50
N GLN A 594 21.17 -2.04 -14.37
CA GLN A 594 21.52 -3.35 -13.82
C GLN A 594 20.49 -4.45 -14.15
N GLN A 595 19.51 -4.19 -15.03
CA GLN A 595 18.49 -5.16 -15.39
C GLN A 595 19.08 -6.46 -15.98
N PHE A 596 20.17 -6.39 -16.72
CA PHE A 596 20.80 -7.58 -17.31
C PHE A 596 21.17 -8.62 -16.24
N LYS A 597 21.50 -8.20 -15.01
CA LYS A 597 21.74 -9.12 -13.89
C LYS A 597 20.47 -9.83 -13.45
N ARG A 598 19.33 -9.10 -13.44
CA ARG A 598 18.03 -9.67 -13.05
C ARG A 598 17.44 -10.59 -14.10
N SER A 599 17.79 -10.43 -15.37
CA SER A 599 17.28 -11.27 -16.46
C SER A 599 17.65 -12.74 -16.32
N CYS A 600 18.70 -13.08 -15.57
CA CYS A 600 19.17 -14.45 -15.33
C CYS A 600 19.05 -14.89 -13.86
N LEU A 601 18.18 -14.25 -13.08
CA LEU A 601 18.02 -14.62 -11.67
C LEU A 601 17.57 -16.07 -11.49
N PRO A 602 18.14 -16.77 -10.50
CA PRO A 602 17.67 -18.08 -10.06
C PRO A 602 16.20 -18.06 -9.65
N ASP A 603 15.59 -19.24 -9.63
CA ASP A 603 14.28 -19.38 -9.01
C ASP A 603 14.34 -19.09 -7.51
N GLY A 604 13.26 -18.56 -6.96
CA GLY A 604 13.11 -18.28 -5.54
C GLY A 604 11.66 -18.05 -5.16
N PRO A 605 11.30 -18.20 -3.89
CA PRO A 605 9.91 -18.04 -3.43
C PRO A 605 9.50 -16.57 -3.43
N LYS A 606 8.28 -16.29 -3.87
CA LYS A 606 7.64 -14.99 -3.70
C LYS A 606 6.98 -14.92 -2.34
N ILE A 607 7.40 -13.97 -1.50
CA ILE A 607 6.88 -13.80 -0.13
C ILE A 607 5.88 -12.65 0.03
N GLY A 608 5.86 -11.71 -0.88
CA GLY A 608 5.05 -10.50 -0.76
C GLY A 608 4.48 -10.01 -2.10
N THR A 609 3.87 -8.83 -2.08
CA THR A 609 3.23 -8.24 -3.27
C THR A 609 4.23 -7.65 -4.27
N VAL A 610 5.50 -7.51 -3.90
CA VAL A 610 6.59 -7.00 -4.74
C VAL A 610 7.66 -8.08 -4.85
N ALA A 611 8.09 -8.38 -6.06
CA ALA A 611 9.23 -9.24 -6.36
C ALA A 611 9.87 -8.82 -7.68
N LEU A 612 11.08 -9.32 -7.94
CA LEU A 612 11.88 -8.95 -9.12
C LEU A 612 12.10 -10.12 -10.09
N SER A 613 11.35 -11.22 -9.93
CA SER A 613 11.49 -12.38 -10.81
C SER A 613 11.22 -12.01 -12.28
N PRO A 614 12.16 -12.29 -13.20
CA PRO A 614 11.99 -12.00 -14.62
C PRO A 614 10.95 -12.94 -15.28
N ARG A 615 10.56 -14.01 -14.62
CA ARG A 615 9.58 -14.99 -15.12
C ARG A 615 8.14 -14.56 -14.89
N GLY A 616 7.86 -13.72 -13.89
CA GLY A 616 6.50 -13.36 -13.51
C GLY A 616 6.32 -11.89 -13.13
N ASP A 617 7.05 -11.43 -12.13
CA ASP A 617 6.74 -10.16 -11.45
C ASP A 617 7.27 -8.93 -12.18
N TRP A 618 8.51 -8.98 -12.70
CA TRP A 618 9.13 -7.82 -13.34
C TRP A 618 9.86 -8.20 -14.63
N ARG A 619 9.17 -8.09 -15.75
CA ARG A 619 9.66 -8.44 -17.09
C ARG A 619 10.13 -7.19 -17.83
N MET A 620 11.24 -6.61 -17.42
CA MET A 620 11.84 -5.45 -18.06
C MET A 620 12.92 -5.88 -19.06
N PRO A 621 12.97 -5.28 -20.27
CA PRO A 621 14.10 -5.48 -21.17
C PRO A 621 15.43 -5.01 -20.54
N SER A 622 16.52 -5.72 -20.80
CA SER A 622 17.83 -5.40 -20.22
C SER A 622 18.46 -4.13 -20.77
N ASP A 623 17.98 -3.66 -21.91
CA ASP A 623 18.40 -2.46 -22.61
C ASP A 623 17.41 -1.29 -22.51
N ALA A 624 16.45 -1.38 -21.57
CA ALA A 624 15.51 -0.30 -21.32
C ALA A 624 16.20 0.97 -20.81
N CYS A 625 15.80 2.12 -21.36
CA CYS A 625 16.39 3.41 -21.00
C CYS A 625 15.63 4.11 -19.86
N ALA A 626 16.37 4.64 -18.88
CA ALA A 626 15.81 5.36 -17.71
C ALA A 626 15.39 6.81 -18.01
N GLN A 627 15.58 7.33 -19.24
CA GLN A 627 15.50 8.76 -19.55
C GLN A 627 14.18 9.43 -19.13
N VAL A 628 13.06 8.73 -19.27
CA VAL A 628 11.74 9.29 -18.91
C VAL A 628 11.63 9.50 -17.38
N TRP A 629 12.10 8.55 -16.58
CA TRP A 629 12.15 8.65 -15.12
C TRP A 629 13.15 9.72 -14.65
N MET A 630 14.29 9.84 -15.32
CA MET A 630 15.30 10.86 -15.01
C MET A 630 14.77 12.27 -15.30
N ARG A 631 14.07 12.48 -16.41
CA ARG A 631 13.42 13.76 -16.73
C ARG A 631 12.34 14.16 -15.74
N ASP A 632 11.67 13.20 -15.12
CA ASP A 632 10.68 13.51 -14.08
C ASP A 632 11.36 14.01 -12.79
N LEU A 633 12.53 13.45 -12.45
CA LEU A 633 13.36 13.94 -11.34
C LEU A 633 13.97 15.34 -11.60
N GLU A 634 14.36 15.64 -12.86
CA GLU A 634 14.90 16.95 -13.26
C GLU A 634 13.90 18.11 -13.07
N LYS A 635 12.60 17.82 -13.02
CA LYS A 635 11.54 18.82 -12.76
C LYS A 635 11.40 19.20 -11.28
N ILE A 636 12.08 18.49 -10.39
CA ILE A 636 12.01 18.75 -8.96
C ILE A 636 12.89 19.96 -8.64
N SER A 637 12.26 21.03 -8.16
CA SER A 637 12.98 22.16 -7.54
C SER A 637 13.14 21.87 -6.05
N LEU A 638 14.36 21.96 -5.56
CA LEU A 638 14.71 21.78 -4.14
C LEU A 638 14.24 22.96 -3.28
#